data_a4e68c5fbcf0b91404aadbc5927fce6e
#
_entry.id   a4e68c5fbcf0b91404aadbc5927fce6e
#
_cell.length_a   1.000
_cell.length_b   1.000
_cell.length_c   1.000
_cell.angle_alpha   90.00
_cell.angle_beta   90.00
_cell.angle_gamma   90.00
#
_symmetry.space_group_name_H-M   'P 1'
#
loop_
_entity.id
_entity.type
_entity.pdbx_description
1 polymer ?
#
loop_
_entity_poly.entity_id
_entity_poly.type
_entity_poly.pdbx_seq_one_letter_code
_entity_poly.pdbx_strand_id
1 'polypeptide(L)'
;MARRKTREGQGLHKVLGVPALFSTAYGNVGSSIYYALGVVAAWAMGLTPVVFTLTGLLFVTTAWSYAEATAMLPEAGGSSSFTRRAFNELISFGAGWALMLDYIVTIAISAFFVPHYLAVFFPVLKTYPTDTVVGVIVILVLVAINVIGIKEAARLNIVLAMADLATQVLIMVVGLVLLLAPRLLIDQVQLWTAPTLRQFVYAISIGTIAYTGIETISNMSEEAANPDRDVPRAINMVLVTVIVVYIGMSLVALSAMPVGSNELRVDPRTGYVVQVEVAPGKIDGTYVLAADPATTAFLPVETVGGRTLMPATATTSPTGPVYTRDGVQYTRLYGTQLGSDFMEDPVSGVVRFIPDSLSWLRGVLGVWVGILAATILVIATNAGLIGVSRLAYSLGQHRQVPPILGRVHPKRLTPYVAVIVFGIVACLLIIPGSTSFLADLYAFGAMLSFTAAHISVVVLRFKEPDLRRPFRTPLSIPVRGKQLPILSVIGGIGTFAVWCVVVATHAEGRLIGFIWMIVGVIVYVVYRRMKGYSLTKTLEKVVVPLSMQADIDYDQILVPITGTRISDEMMVLACQLATEKKSAIDGLYVIEVPLNLPLDARLVNERAKADAVLKAAGVIASQFKVKFTPHVVTARQAGRAIVEEAGKRRSEVVMLGTSRKRRIGNLTFGKTTDFVLDHAPCEVLLNLVPKDYPTEGSSVAEALEQRGQAPPATSGGPAGSSSKN
;
A
#
# COMPACT_ATOMS: atom_id res chain seq x y z
N MET A 1 -34.29 28.54 5.09
CA MET A 1 -34.37 27.07 4.96
C MET A 1 -33.03 26.52 4.41
N ALA A 2 -32.08 26.20 5.29
CA ALA A 2 -30.80 25.60 4.92
C ALA A 2 -30.94 24.06 5.02
N ARG A 3 -30.82 23.39 3.89
CA ARG A 3 -30.80 21.90 3.82
C ARG A 3 -29.63 21.38 4.67
N ARG A 4 -29.94 20.80 5.82
CA ARG A 4 -29.04 19.94 6.59
C ARG A 4 -28.65 18.73 5.71
N LYS A 5 -27.42 18.71 5.20
CA LYS A 5 -26.84 17.46 4.62
C LYS A 5 -26.67 16.48 5.77
N THR A 6 -27.42 15.40 5.74
CA THR A 6 -27.22 14.22 6.55
C THR A 6 -25.79 13.74 6.37
N ARG A 7 -25.00 13.73 7.44
CA ARG A 7 -23.67 13.08 7.50
C ARG A 7 -23.89 11.58 7.44
N GLU A 8 -23.73 11.00 6.26
CA GLU A 8 -23.55 9.57 6.09
C GLU A 8 -22.20 9.16 6.66
N GLY A 9 -22.14 7.95 7.23
CA GLY A 9 -21.02 7.42 8.00
C GLY A 9 -19.66 7.59 7.34
N GLN A 10 -18.70 8.03 8.13
CA GLN A 10 -17.35 8.44 7.71
C GLN A 10 -16.45 7.21 7.45
N GLY A 11 -16.54 6.65 6.22
CA GLY A 11 -15.41 6.01 5.55
C GLY A 11 -14.52 7.09 4.90
N LEU A 12 -13.36 6.73 4.39
CA LEU A 12 -12.52 7.61 3.56
C LEU A 12 -13.41 8.32 2.52
N HIS A 13 -13.22 9.64 2.33
CA HIS A 13 -14.07 10.42 1.45
C HIS A 13 -14.05 9.82 0.03
N LYS A 14 -15.18 9.31 -0.44
CA LYS A 14 -15.37 8.77 -1.79
C LYS A 14 -15.35 9.91 -2.82
N VAL A 15 -14.17 10.28 -3.26
CA VAL A 15 -13.94 11.44 -4.14
C VAL A 15 -13.23 11.09 -5.46
N LEU A 16 -12.67 9.89 -5.57
CA LEU A 16 -11.87 9.51 -6.73
C LEU A 16 -12.75 8.95 -7.84
N GLY A 17 -12.83 9.67 -8.96
CA GLY A 17 -13.44 9.19 -10.20
C GLY A 17 -12.44 8.44 -11.08
N VAL A 18 -12.92 7.94 -12.23
CA VAL A 18 -12.12 7.18 -13.21
C VAL A 18 -10.81 7.90 -13.61
N PRO A 19 -10.77 9.21 -13.91
CA PRO A 19 -9.51 9.87 -14.29
C PRO A 19 -8.45 9.85 -13.18
N ALA A 20 -8.86 9.99 -11.92
CA ALA A 20 -7.94 9.97 -10.80
C ALA A 20 -7.39 8.55 -10.54
N LEU A 21 -8.24 7.52 -10.59
CA LEU A 21 -7.84 6.12 -10.49
C LEU A 21 -6.92 5.72 -11.64
N PHE A 22 -7.26 6.11 -12.87
CA PHE A 22 -6.46 5.85 -14.06
C PHE A 22 -5.08 6.49 -13.95
N SER A 23 -5.01 7.80 -13.64
CA SER A 23 -3.75 8.52 -13.60
C SER A 23 -2.80 8.00 -12.51
N THR A 24 -3.33 7.59 -11.37
CA THR A 24 -2.51 7.04 -10.29
C THR A 24 -1.97 5.66 -10.66
N ALA A 25 -2.80 4.78 -11.22
CA ALA A 25 -2.34 3.47 -11.67
C ALA A 25 -1.43 3.56 -12.89
N TYR A 26 -1.75 4.42 -13.87
CA TYR A 26 -0.89 4.65 -15.01
C TYR A 26 0.46 5.25 -14.57
N GLY A 27 0.48 6.19 -13.62
CA GLY A 27 1.72 6.74 -13.06
C GLY A 27 2.62 5.66 -12.44
N ASN A 28 2.04 4.59 -11.90
CA ASN A 28 2.79 3.45 -11.36
C ASN A 28 3.16 2.44 -12.47
N VAL A 29 2.19 1.94 -13.24
CA VAL A 29 2.45 0.96 -14.33
C VAL A 29 3.21 1.61 -15.49
N GLY A 30 2.73 2.76 -15.99
CA GLY A 30 3.27 3.43 -17.18
C GLY A 30 4.71 3.92 -17.02
N SER A 31 5.15 4.23 -15.81
CA SER A 31 6.54 4.59 -15.52
C SER A 31 7.51 3.43 -15.72
N SER A 32 7.04 2.19 -15.71
CA SER A 32 7.89 1.00 -15.83
C SER A 32 8.57 0.90 -17.20
N ILE A 33 8.05 1.52 -18.25
CA ILE A 33 8.70 1.52 -19.57
C ILE A 33 10.09 2.18 -19.52
N TYR A 34 10.28 3.15 -18.63
CA TYR A 34 11.52 3.92 -18.49
C TYR A 34 12.69 3.09 -17.96
N TYR A 35 12.43 1.91 -17.38
CA TYR A 35 13.48 0.99 -16.91
C TYR A 35 13.31 -0.43 -17.46
N ALA A 36 12.10 -0.96 -17.58
CA ALA A 36 11.89 -2.34 -17.96
C ALA A 36 12.30 -2.62 -19.42
N LEU A 37 12.16 -1.63 -20.32
CA LEU A 37 12.46 -1.79 -21.74
C LEU A 37 13.94 -2.14 -21.96
N GLY A 38 14.87 -1.44 -21.31
CA GLY A 38 16.31 -1.71 -21.45
C GLY A 38 16.70 -3.04 -20.82
N VAL A 39 16.20 -3.31 -19.58
CA VAL A 39 16.50 -4.56 -18.86
C VAL A 39 15.96 -5.80 -19.59
N VAL A 40 14.75 -5.71 -20.16
CA VAL A 40 14.18 -6.80 -20.97
C VAL A 40 15.00 -7.00 -22.25
N ALA A 41 15.38 -5.91 -22.92
CA ALA A 41 16.14 -5.97 -24.18
C ALA A 41 17.54 -6.58 -24.00
N ALA A 42 18.18 -6.39 -22.85
CA ALA A 42 19.46 -7.02 -22.53
C ALA A 42 19.39 -8.56 -22.57
N TRP A 43 18.25 -9.15 -22.26
CA TRP A 43 18.06 -10.59 -22.24
C TRP A 43 17.22 -11.12 -23.41
N ALA A 44 16.17 -10.40 -23.81
CA ALA A 44 15.28 -10.80 -24.91
C ALA A 44 15.86 -10.51 -26.29
N MET A 45 16.77 -9.55 -26.40
CA MET A 45 17.37 -9.12 -27.66
C MET A 45 16.28 -8.87 -28.74
N GLY A 46 16.38 -9.49 -29.92
CA GLY A 46 15.40 -9.38 -31.00
C GLY A 46 13.98 -9.83 -30.66
N LEU A 47 13.80 -10.63 -29.59
CA LEU A 47 12.49 -11.07 -29.10
C LEU A 47 11.85 -10.11 -28.08
N THR A 48 12.43 -8.95 -27.81
CA THR A 48 11.86 -7.97 -26.84
C THR A 48 10.39 -7.65 -27.09
N PRO A 49 9.89 -7.36 -28.31
CA PRO A 49 8.45 -7.13 -28.53
C PRO A 49 7.58 -8.37 -28.26
N VAL A 50 8.14 -9.57 -28.51
CA VAL A 50 7.45 -10.83 -28.21
C VAL A 50 7.31 -11.01 -26.69
N VAL A 51 8.35 -10.71 -25.92
CA VAL A 51 8.32 -10.77 -24.45
C VAL A 51 7.28 -9.79 -23.91
N PHE A 52 7.26 -8.51 -24.37
CA PHE A 52 6.24 -7.55 -23.95
C PHE A 52 4.82 -7.98 -24.35
N THR A 53 4.66 -8.63 -25.50
CA THR A 53 3.36 -9.18 -25.90
C THR A 53 2.91 -10.32 -24.99
N LEU A 54 3.78 -11.30 -24.71
CA LEU A 54 3.45 -12.43 -23.84
C LEU A 54 3.16 -12.01 -22.39
N THR A 55 4.00 -11.14 -21.85
CA THR A 55 3.82 -10.61 -20.50
C THR A 55 2.61 -9.67 -20.43
N GLY A 56 2.31 -8.91 -21.50
CA GLY A 56 1.09 -8.13 -21.65
C GLY A 56 -0.17 -9.00 -21.67
N LEU A 57 -0.15 -10.15 -22.34
CA LEU A 57 -1.27 -11.11 -22.31
C LEU A 57 -1.46 -11.70 -20.90
N LEU A 58 -0.39 -12.00 -20.18
CA LEU A 58 -0.46 -12.40 -18.79
C LEU A 58 -1.04 -11.27 -17.91
N PHE A 59 -0.64 -10.03 -18.17
CA PHE A 59 -1.20 -8.85 -17.49
C PHE A 59 -2.69 -8.67 -17.73
N VAL A 60 -3.22 -8.96 -18.93
CA VAL A 60 -4.68 -8.95 -19.21
C VAL A 60 -5.41 -9.82 -18.19
N THR A 61 -4.91 -11.03 -17.94
CA THR A 61 -5.55 -11.96 -17.00
C THR A 61 -5.50 -11.43 -15.56
N THR A 62 -4.37 -10.82 -15.18
CA THR A 62 -4.16 -10.21 -13.86
C THR A 62 -5.07 -9.00 -13.68
N ALA A 63 -5.09 -8.08 -14.63
CA ALA A 63 -5.92 -6.87 -14.59
C ALA A 63 -7.41 -7.20 -14.44
N TRP A 64 -7.93 -8.18 -15.20
CA TRP A 64 -9.32 -8.57 -15.08
C TRP A 64 -9.64 -9.33 -13.78
N SER A 65 -8.71 -10.10 -13.24
CA SER A 65 -8.88 -10.73 -11.93
C SER A 65 -8.90 -9.68 -10.81
N TYR A 66 -8.04 -8.65 -10.87
CA TYR A 66 -8.08 -7.51 -9.96
C TYR A 66 -9.35 -6.67 -10.13
N ALA A 67 -9.83 -6.46 -11.37
CA ALA A 67 -11.07 -5.75 -11.63
C ALA A 67 -12.27 -6.44 -10.99
N GLU A 68 -12.36 -7.77 -11.10
CA GLU A 68 -13.42 -8.55 -10.46
C GLU A 68 -13.30 -8.52 -8.94
N ALA A 69 -12.11 -8.83 -8.41
CA ALA A 69 -11.89 -8.92 -6.98
C ALA A 69 -12.09 -7.57 -6.28
N THR A 70 -11.56 -6.48 -6.85
CA THR A 70 -11.67 -5.14 -6.27
C THR A 70 -13.08 -4.58 -6.35
N ALA A 71 -13.80 -4.79 -7.46
CA ALA A 71 -15.20 -4.37 -7.57
C ALA A 71 -16.11 -5.14 -6.61
N MET A 72 -15.78 -6.40 -6.32
CA MET A 72 -16.52 -7.26 -5.39
C MET A 72 -16.18 -6.92 -3.92
N LEU A 73 -14.92 -6.59 -3.63
CA LEU A 73 -14.38 -6.32 -2.30
C LEU A 73 -13.61 -4.97 -2.33
N PRO A 74 -14.32 -3.84 -2.30
CA PRO A 74 -13.69 -2.51 -2.39
C PRO A 74 -13.04 -2.10 -1.04
N GLU A 75 -12.07 -2.89 -0.59
CA GLU A 75 -11.28 -2.67 0.62
C GLU A 75 -9.81 -2.44 0.26
N ALA A 76 -9.15 -1.54 1.00
CA ALA A 76 -7.71 -1.39 0.89
C ALA A 76 -6.99 -2.68 1.33
N GLY A 77 -5.97 -3.09 0.58
CA GLY A 77 -5.18 -4.31 0.88
C GLY A 77 -4.92 -5.21 -0.33
N GLY A 78 -5.55 -4.94 -1.49
CA GLY A 78 -5.32 -5.68 -2.74
C GLY A 78 -5.44 -7.20 -2.56
N SER A 79 -4.42 -7.96 -2.99
CA SER A 79 -4.37 -9.42 -2.88
C SER A 79 -4.55 -9.93 -1.45
N SER A 80 -4.14 -9.16 -0.42
CA SER A 80 -4.36 -9.51 0.99
C SER A 80 -5.84 -9.57 1.35
N SER A 81 -6.64 -8.60 0.91
CA SER A 81 -8.09 -8.57 1.15
C SER A 81 -8.79 -9.73 0.45
N PHE A 82 -8.40 -10.02 -0.79
CA PHE A 82 -8.97 -11.13 -1.57
C PHE A 82 -8.68 -12.48 -0.94
N THR A 83 -7.43 -12.72 -0.55
CA THR A 83 -7.00 -13.97 0.09
C THR A 83 -7.59 -14.15 1.48
N ARG A 84 -7.83 -13.09 2.23
CA ARG A 84 -8.52 -13.15 3.52
C ARG A 84 -9.93 -13.69 3.36
N ARG A 85 -10.67 -13.19 2.39
CA ARG A 85 -12.03 -13.65 2.10
C ARG A 85 -12.07 -15.05 1.54
N ALA A 86 -11.13 -15.37 0.64
CA ALA A 86 -11.04 -16.68 -0.01
C ALA A 86 -10.60 -17.78 0.97
N PHE A 87 -9.61 -17.52 1.81
CA PHE A 87 -8.96 -18.51 2.65
C PHE A 87 -9.03 -18.16 4.14
N ASN A 88 -7.98 -17.54 4.66
CA ASN A 88 -7.80 -17.23 6.08
C ASN A 88 -6.76 -16.13 6.30
N GLU A 89 -6.55 -15.73 7.56
CA GLU A 89 -5.63 -14.65 7.95
C GLU A 89 -4.16 -14.94 7.63
N LEU A 90 -3.69 -16.17 7.75
CA LEU A 90 -2.29 -16.51 7.47
C LEU A 90 -1.96 -16.36 5.99
N ILE A 91 -2.82 -16.86 5.11
CA ILE A 91 -2.63 -16.74 3.64
C ILE A 91 -2.80 -15.28 3.22
N SER A 92 -3.74 -14.56 3.82
CA SER A 92 -3.93 -13.13 3.64
C SER A 92 -2.66 -12.35 3.97
N PHE A 93 -2.07 -12.65 5.13
CA PHE A 93 -0.81 -12.02 5.53
C PHE A 93 0.31 -12.33 4.53
N GLY A 94 0.47 -13.59 4.12
CA GLY A 94 1.50 -13.98 3.14
C GLY A 94 1.38 -13.23 1.81
N ALA A 95 0.15 -13.13 1.27
CA ALA A 95 -0.13 -12.36 0.05
C ALA A 95 0.14 -10.86 0.23
N GLY A 96 -0.28 -10.28 1.36
CA GLY A 96 -0.02 -8.88 1.70
C GLY A 96 1.47 -8.59 1.91
N TRP A 97 2.21 -9.50 2.53
CA TRP A 97 3.64 -9.35 2.77
C TRP A 97 4.46 -9.43 1.47
N ALA A 98 4.05 -10.28 0.53
CA ALA A 98 4.61 -10.32 -0.82
C ALA A 98 4.30 -9.03 -1.60
N LEU A 99 3.06 -8.53 -1.52
CA LEU A 99 2.66 -7.25 -2.11
C LEU A 99 3.41 -6.07 -1.49
N MET A 100 3.74 -6.16 -0.20
CA MET A 100 4.54 -5.13 0.47
C MET A 100 5.95 -5.05 -0.09
N LEU A 101 6.58 -6.19 -0.40
CA LEU A 101 7.88 -6.25 -1.07
C LEU A 101 7.81 -5.58 -2.45
N ASP A 102 6.77 -5.89 -3.23
CA ASP A 102 6.51 -5.28 -4.53
C ASP A 102 6.50 -3.74 -4.44
N TYR A 103 5.77 -3.14 -3.49
CA TYR A 103 5.78 -1.69 -3.28
C TYR A 103 7.13 -1.14 -2.83
N ILE A 104 7.84 -1.84 -1.95
CA ILE A 104 9.16 -1.38 -1.47
C ILE A 104 10.15 -1.35 -2.64
N VAL A 105 10.13 -2.37 -3.49
CA VAL A 105 11.00 -2.41 -4.66
C VAL A 105 10.56 -1.37 -5.70
N THR A 106 9.26 -1.11 -5.88
CA THR A 106 8.75 -0.01 -6.70
C THR A 106 9.35 1.34 -6.25
N ILE A 107 9.38 1.60 -4.93
CA ILE A 107 10.00 2.81 -4.38
C ILE A 107 11.48 2.87 -4.76
N ALA A 108 12.21 1.78 -4.53
CA ALA A 108 13.64 1.70 -4.76
C ALA A 108 14.01 1.86 -6.23
N ILE A 109 13.40 1.05 -7.12
CA ILE A 109 13.73 1.03 -8.55
C ILE A 109 13.34 2.35 -9.21
N SER A 110 12.15 2.89 -8.93
CA SER A 110 11.72 4.16 -9.53
C SER A 110 12.63 5.31 -9.09
N ALA A 111 13.02 5.39 -7.82
CA ALA A 111 13.94 6.42 -7.34
C ALA A 111 15.35 6.27 -7.91
N PHE A 112 15.83 5.03 -8.10
CA PHE A 112 17.12 4.72 -8.69
C PHE A 112 17.25 5.24 -10.13
N PHE A 113 16.17 5.17 -10.92
CA PHE A 113 16.19 5.61 -12.31
C PHE A 113 16.00 7.13 -12.49
N VAL A 114 15.56 7.88 -11.48
CA VAL A 114 15.43 9.36 -11.57
C VAL A 114 16.72 10.04 -12.02
N PRO A 115 17.90 9.82 -11.41
CA PRO A 115 19.15 10.45 -11.79
C PRO A 115 19.58 10.09 -13.21
N HIS A 116 19.30 8.88 -13.71
CA HIS A 116 19.66 8.46 -15.06
C HIS A 116 18.98 9.30 -16.13
N TYR A 117 17.72 9.67 -15.95
CA TYR A 117 17.00 10.57 -16.85
C TYR A 117 17.42 12.04 -16.69
N LEU A 118 17.77 12.47 -15.46
CA LEU A 118 18.32 13.82 -15.22
C LEU A 118 19.75 13.98 -15.74
N ALA A 119 20.40 12.89 -16.10
CA ALA A 119 21.76 12.91 -16.66
C ALA A 119 21.85 13.64 -18.02
N VAL A 120 20.73 13.92 -18.67
CA VAL A 120 20.68 14.83 -19.84
C VAL A 120 21.24 16.22 -19.50
N PHE A 121 21.12 16.67 -18.25
CA PHE A 121 21.69 17.93 -17.75
C PHE A 121 23.07 17.77 -17.12
N PHE A 122 23.27 16.66 -16.38
CA PHE A 122 24.50 16.40 -15.63
C PHE A 122 24.91 14.93 -15.77
N PRO A 123 25.79 14.60 -16.74
CA PRO A 123 26.18 13.21 -17.04
C PRO A 123 26.69 12.40 -15.83
N VAL A 124 27.27 13.07 -14.84
CA VAL A 124 27.75 12.45 -13.59
C VAL A 124 26.65 11.70 -12.80
N LEU A 125 25.39 12.05 -13.04
CA LEU A 125 24.24 11.41 -12.37
C LEU A 125 24.01 9.94 -12.77
N LYS A 126 24.64 9.46 -13.85
CA LYS A 126 24.60 8.04 -14.27
C LYS A 126 25.68 7.19 -13.60
N THR A 127 26.62 7.80 -12.88
CA THR A 127 27.77 7.07 -12.37
C THR A 127 27.61 6.71 -10.89
N TYR A 128 27.94 5.45 -10.56
CA TYR A 128 28.01 5.03 -9.15
C TYR A 128 29.16 5.80 -8.43
N PRO A 129 28.98 6.29 -7.21
CA PRO A 129 27.81 6.15 -6.33
C PRO A 129 26.78 7.30 -6.45
N THR A 130 26.92 8.23 -7.40
CA THR A 130 26.09 9.44 -7.49
C THR A 130 24.62 9.10 -7.78
N ASP A 131 24.37 8.15 -8.66
CA ASP A 131 23.03 7.62 -8.96
C ASP A 131 22.32 7.10 -7.71
N THR A 132 23.00 6.27 -6.95
CA THR A 132 22.49 5.69 -5.68
C THR A 132 22.23 6.77 -4.64
N VAL A 133 23.14 7.73 -4.47
CA VAL A 133 22.97 8.81 -3.49
C VAL A 133 21.77 9.69 -3.84
N VAL A 134 21.61 10.07 -5.12
CA VAL A 134 20.47 10.88 -5.56
C VAL A 134 19.16 10.10 -5.40
N GLY A 135 19.14 8.81 -5.75
CA GLY A 135 17.97 7.96 -5.52
C GLY A 135 17.54 7.89 -4.05
N VAL A 136 18.51 7.74 -3.13
CA VAL A 136 18.26 7.79 -1.67
C VAL A 136 17.70 9.15 -1.24
N ILE A 137 18.27 10.26 -1.75
CA ILE A 137 17.76 11.61 -1.46
C ILE A 137 16.30 11.75 -1.92
N VAL A 138 15.96 11.29 -3.12
CA VAL A 138 14.58 11.30 -3.63
C VAL A 138 13.64 10.56 -2.69
N ILE A 139 14.00 9.36 -2.24
CA ILE A 139 13.19 8.60 -1.29
C ILE A 139 13.00 9.37 0.02
N LEU A 140 14.08 9.90 0.61
CA LEU A 140 14.02 10.60 1.89
C LEU A 140 13.17 11.87 1.82
N VAL A 141 13.27 12.63 0.72
CA VAL A 141 12.43 13.81 0.48
C VAL A 141 10.95 13.40 0.39
N LEU A 142 10.63 12.33 -0.34
CA LEU A 142 9.26 11.85 -0.47
C LEU A 142 8.72 11.25 0.84
N VAL A 143 9.55 10.58 1.62
CA VAL A 143 9.20 10.14 2.99
C VAL A 143 8.83 11.35 3.84
N ALA A 144 9.64 12.40 3.85
CA ALA A 144 9.35 13.62 4.60
C ALA A 144 8.02 14.27 4.14
N ILE A 145 7.79 14.38 2.83
CA ILE A 145 6.56 14.92 2.25
C ILE A 145 5.33 14.09 2.67
N ASN A 146 5.42 12.76 2.61
CA ASN A 146 4.32 11.87 2.99
C ASN A 146 4.03 11.90 4.50
N VAL A 147 5.05 12.05 5.35
CA VAL A 147 4.88 12.23 6.80
C VAL A 147 4.21 13.58 7.10
N ILE A 148 4.56 14.64 6.36
CA ILE A 148 3.94 15.96 6.50
C ILE A 148 2.49 15.95 6.02
N GLY A 149 2.15 15.16 5.01
CA GLY A 149 0.79 15.01 4.49
C GLY A 149 0.35 16.20 3.65
N ILE A 150 0.69 16.21 2.38
CA ILE A 150 0.24 17.26 1.43
C ILE A 150 -1.02 16.77 0.70
N LYS A 151 -2.13 17.47 0.90
CA LYS A 151 -3.45 17.12 0.31
C LYS A 151 -3.64 17.49 -1.17
N GLU A 152 -2.74 18.27 -1.77
CA GLU A 152 -2.97 18.90 -3.09
C GLU A 152 -2.46 18.09 -4.28
N ALA A 153 -1.88 16.91 -4.06
CA ALA A 153 -1.16 16.15 -5.09
C ALA A 153 -2.05 15.50 -6.19
N ALA A 154 -3.34 15.25 -5.96
CA ALA A 154 -4.15 14.45 -6.89
C ALA A 154 -4.34 15.11 -8.27
N ARG A 155 -4.58 16.43 -8.34
CA ARG A 155 -4.72 17.14 -9.62
C ARG A 155 -3.41 17.22 -10.37
N LEU A 156 -2.31 17.48 -9.66
CA LEU A 156 -0.98 17.52 -10.24
C LEU A 156 -0.59 16.16 -10.82
N ASN A 157 -0.85 15.07 -10.08
CA ASN A 157 -0.63 13.71 -10.57
C ASN A 157 -1.39 13.43 -11.88
N ILE A 158 -2.66 13.87 -12.00
CA ILE A 158 -3.44 13.69 -13.22
C ILE A 158 -2.77 14.41 -14.39
N VAL A 159 -2.38 15.69 -14.20
CA VAL A 159 -1.77 16.49 -15.25
C VAL A 159 -0.44 15.89 -15.69
N LEU A 160 0.42 15.51 -14.74
CA LEU A 160 1.74 14.94 -15.04
C LEU A 160 1.65 13.55 -15.66
N ALA A 161 0.77 12.69 -15.19
CA ALA A 161 0.55 11.37 -15.79
C ALA A 161 -0.02 11.47 -17.22
N MET A 162 -0.90 12.43 -17.48
CA MET A 162 -1.43 12.66 -18.83
C MET A 162 -0.38 13.30 -19.77
N ALA A 163 0.46 14.20 -19.26
CA ALA A 163 1.58 14.76 -20.01
C ALA A 163 2.61 13.68 -20.37
N ASP A 164 2.92 12.79 -19.43
CA ASP A 164 3.80 11.64 -19.65
C ASP A 164 3.22 10.69 -20.71
N LEU A 165 1.97 10.30 -20.58
CA LEU A 165 1.30 9.45 -21.58
C LEU A 165 1.32 10.09 -22.96
N ALA A 166 1.00 11.37 -23.07
CA ALA A 166 1.03 12.09 -24.33
C ALA A 166 2.44 12.10 -24.94
N THR A 167 3.47 12.22 -24.09
CA THR A 167 4.88 12.20 -24.54
C THR A 167 5.30 10.80 -24.98
N GLN A 168 4.94 9.75 -24.25
CA GLN A 168 5.23 8.36 -24.66
C GLN A 168 4.55 8.03 -25.98
N VAL A 169 3.29 8.42 -26.16
CA VAL A 169 2.55 8.24 -27.43
C VAL A 169 3.22 9.06 -28.55
N LEU A 170 3.64 10.30 -28.28
CA LEU A 170 4.34 11.15 -29.26
C LEU A 170 5.65 10.48 -29.71
N ILE A 171 6.49 10.04 -28.77
CA ILE A 171 7.76 9.38 -29.09
C ILE A 171 7.52 8.08 -29.88
N MET A 172 6.52 7.28 -29.44
CA MET A 172 6.14 6.06 -30.13
C MET A 172 5.70 6.36 -31.58
N VAL A 173 4.83 7.35 -31.81
CA VAL A 173 4.36 7.72 -33.15
C VAL A 173 5.48 8.27 -34.00
N VAL A 174 6.28 9.20 -33.48
CA VAL A 174 7.47 9.74 -34.18
C VAL A 174 8.46 8.62 -34.51
N GLY A 175 8.71 7.73 -33.57
CA GLY A 175 9.58 6.58 -33.80
C GLY A 175 9.04 5.59 -34.83
N LEU A 176 7.73 5.29 -34.82
CA LEU A 176 7.07 4.44 -35.82
C LEU A 176 7.20 5.05 -37.24
N VAL A 177 7.10 6.38 -37.35
CA VAL A 177 7.19 7.05 -38.64
C VAL A 177 8.65 7.18 -39.14
N LEU A 178 9.58 7.49 -38.25
CA LEU A 178 10.97 7.83 -38.65
C LEU A 178 11.95 6.67 -38.52
N LEU A 179 11.72 5.73 -37.59
CA LEU A 179 12.71 4.72 -37.20
C LEU A 179 12.27 3.29 -37.49
N LEU A 180 10.96 3.04 -37.69
CA LEU A 180 10.45 1.66 -37.85
C LEU A 180 11.07 1.00 -39.11
N ALA A 181 11.74 -0.12 -38.87
CA ALA A 181 12.36 -0.94 -39.88
C ALA A 181 11.88 -2.41 -39.79
N PRO A 182 10.69 -2.77 -40.38
CA PRO A 182 10.08 -4.08 -40.19
C PRO A 182 10.96 -5.25 -40.64
N ARG A 183 11.71 -5.10 -41.72
CA ARG A 183 12.65 -6.12 -42.19
C ARG A 183 13.76 -6.35 -41.17
N LEU A 184 14.34 -5.28 -40.65
CA LEU A 184 15.39 -5.35 -39.64
C LEU A 184 14.87 -6.05 -38.34
N LEU A 185 13.63 -5.76 -37.95
CA LEU A 185 13.00 -6.43 -36.79
C LEU A 185 12.87 -7.95 -36.95
N ILE A 186 12.69 -8.43 -38.18
CA ILE A 186 12.63 -9.86 -38.49
C ILE A 186 14.03 -10.46 -38.59
N ASP A 187 14.94 -9.79 -39.34
CA ASP A 187 16.28 -10.29 -39.64
C ASP A 187 17.17 -10.44 -38.41
N GLN A 188 16.95 -9.59 -37.39
CA GLN A 188 17.69 -9.66 -36.11
C GLN A 188 17.23 -10.77 -35.16
N VAL A 189 16.13 -11.48 -35.47
CA VAL A 189 15.62 -12.56 -34.62
C VAL A 189 16.35 -13.84 -34.95
N GLN A 190 17.21 -14.29 -34.02
CA GLN A 190 17.93 -15.55 -34.12
C GLN A 190 17.45 -16.51 -33.03
N LEU A 191 16.34 -17.22 -33.31
CA LEU A 191 15.68 -18.11 -32.35
C LEU A 191 16.68 -19.10 -31.74
N TRP A 192 16.71 -19.11 -30.42
CA TRP A 192 17.50 -20.03 -29.57
C TRP A 192 19.02 -19.89 -29.67
N THR A 193 19.50 -18.92 -30.46
CA THR A 193 20.90 -18.52 -30.50
C THR A 193 21.09 -17.20 -29.76
N ALA A 194 20.29 -16.21 -30.09
CA ALA A 194 20.27 -14.89 -29.46
C ALA A 194 18.83 -14.28 -29.48
N PRO A 195 18.06 -14.46 -28.42
CA PRO A 195 18.40 -15.06 -27.12
C PRO A 195 18.39 -16.60 -27.15
N THR A 196 19.16 -17.21 -26.25
CA THR A 196 19.01 -18.63 -25.89
C THR A 196 17.67 -18.84 -25.19
N LEU A 197 17.16 -20.07 -25.16
CA LEU A 197 15.92 -20.40 -24.45
C LEU A 197 15.96 -19.95 -22.98
N ARG A 198 17.10 -20.13 -22.30
CA ARG A 198 17.28 -19.69 -20.90
C ARG A 198 17.16 -18.17 -20.77
N GLN A 199 17.80 -17.41 -21.66
CA GLN A 199 17.70 -15.93 -21.68
C GLN A 199 16.29 -15.46 -21.98
N PHE A 200 15.60 -16.12 -22.92
CA PHE A 200 14.21 -15.79 -23.24
C PHE A 200 13.26 -16.04 -22.07
N VAL A 201 13.38 -17.16 -21.39
CA VAL A 201 12.57 -17.47 -20.19
C VAL A 201 12.89 -16.51 -19.05
N TYR A 202 14.17 -16.15 -18.88
CA TYR A 202 14.59 -15.11 -17.93
C TYR A 202 13.99 -13.74 -18.30
N ALA A 203 14.02 -13.35 -19.57
CA ALA A 203 13.46 -12.11 -20.07
C ALA A 203 11.94 -12.02 -19.83
N ILE A 204 11.19 -13.13 -19.96
CA ILE A 204 9.76 -13.17 -19.63
C ILE A 204 9.55 -12.85 -18.17
N SER A 205 10.36 -13.41 -17.25
CA SER A 205 10.19 -13.13 -15.83
C SER A 205 10.45 -11.65 -15.48
N ILE A 206 11.47 -11.05 -16.05
CA ILE A 206 11.72 -9.61 -15.91
C ILE A 206 10.65 -8.79 -16.63
N GLY A 207 10.21 -9.20 -17.81
CA GLY A 207 9.18 -8.48 -18.57
C GLY A 207 7.85 -8.31 -17.83
N THR A 208 7.56 -9.19 -16.86
CA THR A 208 6.36 -9.04 -16.01
C THR A 208 6.42 -7.82 -15.10
N ILE A 209 7.61 -7.33 -14.77
CA ILE A 209 7.82 -6.14 -13.93
C ILE A 209 7.22 -4.90 -14.59
N ALA A 210 7.29 -4.85 -15.92
CA ALA A 210 6.72 -3.76 -16.70
C ALA A 210 5.22 -3.55 -16.44
N TYR A 211 4.52 -4.58 -16.01
CA TYR A 211 3.07 -4.60 -15.84
C TYR A 211 2.61 -4.66 -14.37
N THR A 212 3.49 -4.38 -13.42
CA THR A 212 3.12 -4.21 -12.00
C THR A 212 2.58 -2.80 -11.77
N GLY A 213 1.80 -2.61 -10.67
CA GLY A 213 1.23 -1.32 -10.30
C GLY A 213 -0.30 -1.24 -10.40
N ILE A 214 -0.98 -2.23 -11.01
CA ILE A 214 -2.45 -2.27 -11.11
C ILE A 214 -3.12 -2.41 -9.74
N GLU A 215 -2.44 -3.03 -8.78
CA GLU A 215 -2.87 -3.18 -7.38
C GLU A 215 -3.04 -1.84 -6.66
N THR A 216 -2.45 -0.77 -7.17
CA THR A 216 -2.64 0.60 -6.67
C THR A 216 -4.10 1.02 -6.72
N ILE A 217 -4.84 0.66 -7.80
CA ILE A 217 -6.30 0.91 -7.89
C ILE A 217 -7.03 0.16 -6.79
N SER A 218 -6.64 -1.07 -6.50
CA SER A 218 -7.26 -1.87 -5.45
C SER A 218 -7.08 -1.23 -4.07
N ASN A 219 -5.89 -0.72 -3.77
CA ASN A 219 -5.61 -0.03 -2.51
C ASN A 219 -6.32 1.32 -2.37
N MET A 220 -6.75 1.93 -3.48
CA MET A 220 -7.52 3.18 -3.50
C MET A 220 -9.03 2.96 -3.67
N SER A 221 -9.49 1.73 -3.75
CA SER A 221 -10.89 1.40 -4.05
C SER A 221 -11.88 1.90 -2.99
N GLU A 222 -11.46 2.02 -1.73
CA GLU A 222 -12.30 2.60 -0.66
C GLU A 222 -12.60 4.10 -0.90
N GLU A 223 -11.73 4.81 -1.60
CA GLU A 223 -11.86 6.24 -1.93
C GLU A 223 -12.55 6.46 -3.28
N ALA A 224 -12.82 5.40 -4.05
CA ALA A 224 -13.49 5.49 -5.33
C ALA A 224 -14.96 5.96 -5.16
N ALA A 225 -15.40 6.89 -6.00
CA ALA A 225 -16.76 7.44 -5.94
C ALA A 225 -17.81 6.35 -6.17
N ASN A 226 -17.60 5.50 -7.17
CA ASN A 226 -18.44 4.35 -7.49
C ASN A 226 -17.55 3.12 -7.79
N PRO A 227 -17.07 2.39 -6.76
CA PRO A 227 -16.12 1.27 -6.95
C PRO A 227 -16.60 0.23 -7.96
N ASP A 228 -17.89 -0.10 -7.95
CA ASP A 228 -18.52 -1.08 -8.84
C ASP A 228 -18.30 -0.79 -10.33
N ARG A 229 -18.21 0.48 -10.71
CA ARG A 229 -18.13 0.96 -12.09
C ARG A 229 -16.78 1.57 -12.42
N ASP A 230 -16.24 2.41 -11.51
CA ASP A 230 -15.08 3.25 -11.80
C ASP A 230 -13.79 2.44 -11.77
N VAL A 231 -13.70 1.45 -10.86
CA VAL A 231 -12.53 0.58 -10.74
C VAL A 231 -12.32 -0.28 -12.01
N PRO A 232 -13.29 -1.07 -12.49
CA PRO A 232 -13.09 -1.86 -13.70
C PRO A 232 -12.81 -1.01 -14.94
N ARG A 233 -13.37 0.19 -15.04
CA ARG A 233 -13.10 1.12 -16.15
C ARG A 233 -11.68 1.64 -16.13
N ALA A 234 -11.23 2.10 -14.98
CA ALA A 234 -9.86 2.58 -14.81
C ALA A 234 -8.85 1.47 -15.12
N ILE A 235 -9.07 0.25 -14.62
CA ILE A 235 -8.23 -0.92 -14.90
C ILE A 235 -8.18 -1.21 -16.41
N ASN A 236 -9.30 -1.24 -17.11
CA ASN A 236 -9.33 -1.51 -18.54
C ASN A 236 -8.65 -0.40 -19.35
N MET A 237 -8.78 0.86 -18.94
CA MET A 237 -8.05 1.97 -19.59
C MET A 237 -6.55 1.82 -19.43
N VAL A 238 -6.05 1.54 -18.22
CA VAL A 238 -4.62 1.29 -17.96
C VAL A 238 -4.14 0.10 -18.79
N LEU A 239 -4.87 -1.01 -18.77
CA LEU A 239 -4.55 -2.23 -19.52
C LEU A 239 -4.29 -1.96 -20.99
N VAL A 240 -5.25 -1.32 -21.68
CA VAL A 240 -5.13 -1.06 -23.13
C VAL A 240 -4.01 -0.09 -23.41
N THR A 241 -3.92 1.00 -22.64
CA THR A 241 -2.90 2.03 -22.81
C THR A 241 -1.49 1.45 -22.67
N VAL A 242 -1.25 0.70 -21.61
CA VAL A 242 0.10 0.17 -21.30
C VAL A 242 0.53 -0.88 -22.32
N ILE A 243 -0.35 -1.79 -22.73
CA ILE A 243 -0.03 -2.81 -23.74
C ILE A 243 0.33 -2.16 -25.07
N VAL A 244 -0.46 -1.19 -25.53
CA VAL A 244 -0.19 -0.50 -26.81
C VAL A 244 1.14 0.25 -26.74
N VAL A 245 1.37 1.01 -25.67
CA VAL A 245 2.62 1.79 -25.52
C VAL A 245 3.84 0.86 -25.44
N TYR A 246 3.78 -0.20 -24.66
CA TYR A 246 4.95 -1.06 -24.43
C TYR A 246 5.33 -1.87 -25.66
N ILE A 247 4.36 -2.44 -26.36
CA ILE A 247 4.61 -3.14 -27.62
C ILE A 247 5.12 -2.13 -28.67
N GLY A 248 4.46 -0.99 -28.83
CA GLY A 248 4.86 0.04 -29.78
C GLY A 248 6.26 0.59 -29.51
N MET A 249 6.57 0.92 -28.25
CA MET A 249 7.90 1.41 -27.87
C MET A 249 8.99 0.35 -28.05
N SER A 250 8.72 -0.92 -27.80
CA SER A 250 9.70 -2.00 -28.02
C SER A 250 10.02 -2.20 -29.50
N LEU A 251 9.04 -2.08 -30.39
CA LEU A 251 9.25 -2.12 -31.84
C LEU A 251 10.10 -0.94 -32.33
N VAL A 252 9.79 0.27 -31.86
CA VAL A 252 10.56 1.47 -32.18
C VAL A 252 11.99 1.38 -31.65
N ALA A 253 12.14 0.98 -30.39
CA ALA A 253 13.45 0.93 -29.74
C ALA A 253 14.40 -0.07 -30.41
N LEU A 254 13.91 -1.25 -30.78
CA LEU A 254 14.73 -2.22 -31.53
C LEU A 254 14.97 -1.86 -32.98
N SER A 255 14.09 -1.06 -33.58
CA SER A 255 14.39 -0.47 -34.92
C SER A 255 15.44 0.61 -34.82
N ALA A 256 15.46 1.36 -33.71
CA ALA A 256 16.46 2.39 -33.43
C ALA A 256 17.83 1.81 -33.06
N MET A 257 17.80 0.79 -32.20
CA MET A 257 18.98 0.14 -31.61
C MET A 257 18.90 -1.38 -31.85
N PRO A 258 19.16 -1.84 -33.10
CA PRO A 258 19.01 -3.24 -33.45
C PRO A 258 20.03 -4.15 -32.74
N VAL A 259 19.75 -5.45 -32.74
CA VAL A 259 20.67 -6.46 -32.25
C VAL A 259 21.77 -6.71 -33.26
N GLY A 260 23.00 -6.71 -32.79
CA GLY A 260 24.17 -7.05 -33.56
C GLY A 260 24.99 -8.18 -32.92
N SER A 261 25.99 -8.61 -33.66
CA SER A 261 26.92 -9.64 -33.21
C SER A 261 28.35 -9.24 -33.36
N ASN A 262 29.21 -9.65 -32.43
CA ASN A 262 30.65 -9.55 -32.52
C ASN A 262 31.29 -10.92 -32.40
N GLU A 263 32.33 -11.21 -33.16
CA GLU A 263 33.12 -12.42 -33.05
C GLU A 263 34.17 -12.25 -31.96
N LEU A 264 34.20 -13.15 -31.00
CA LEU A 264 35.16 -13.19 -29.90
C LEU A 264 36.02 -14.44 -30.01
N ARG A 265 37.32 -14.28 -29.78
CA ARG A 265 38.25 -15.39 -29.74
C ARG A 265 38.04 -16.15 -28.42
N VAL A 266 37.96 -17.49 -28.52
CA VAL A 266 37.89 -18.37 -27.34
C VAL A 266 39.31 -18.93 -27.10
N ASP A 267 39.79 -18.83 -25.86
CA ASP A 267 41.03 -19.49 -25.47
C ASP A 267 40.79 -21.04 -25.43
N PRO A 268 41.47 -21.80 -26.28
CA PRO A 268 41.26 -23.22 -26.36
C PRO A 268 41.69 -23.98 -25.07
N ARG A 269 42.46 -23.34 -24.18
CA ARG A 269 42.91 -23.96 -22.93
C ARG A 269 41.91 -23.80 -21.80
N THR A 270 41.30 -22.63 -21.72
CA THR A 270 40.36 -22.27 -20.63
C THR A 270 38.92 -22.38 -21.05
N GLY A 271 38.61 -22.36 -22.35
CA GLY A 271 37.24 -22.29 -22.88
C GLY A 271 36.55 -20.98 -22.64
N TYR A 272 37.23 -19.98 -22.04
CA TYR A 272 36.70 -18.68 -21.77
C TYR A 272 36.90 -17.70 -22.94
N VAL A 273 35.97 -16.79 -23.07
CA VAL A 273 36.08 -15.69 -24.04
C VAL A 273 37.17 -14.76 -23.57
N VAL A 274 38.14 -14.50 -24.42
CA VAL A 274 39.15 -13.46 -24.19
C VAL A 274 38.50 -12.12 -24.40
N GLN A 275 38.30 -11.38 -23.34
CA GLN A 275 37.87 -9.99 -23.38
C GLN A 275 39.01 -9.11 -23.85
N VAL A 276 38.72 -8.16 -24.72
CA VAL A 276 39.70 -7.26 -25.29
C VAL A 276 39.26 -5.81 -25.01
N GLU A 277 40.16 -4.96 -24.60
CA GLU A 277 39.88 -3.56 -24.25
C GLU A 277 39.46 -2.73 -25.47
N VAL A 278 38.37 -1.94 -25.31
CA VAL A 278 37.97 -1.00 -26.35
C VAL A 278 38.89 0.22 -26.30
N ALA A 279 39.78 0.39 -27.27
CA ALA A 279 40.56 1.60 -27.38
C ALA A 279 39.63 2.80 -27.69
N PRO A 280 39.60 3.83 -26.83
CA PRO A 280 38.75 4.99 -27.08
C PRO A 280 39.18 5.71 -28.36
N GLY A 281 38.25 5.85 -29.33
CA GLY A 281 38.37 6.76 -30.48
C GLY A 281 38.59 6.16 -31.85
N LYS A 282 38.56 4.84 -32.06
CA LYS A 282 38.56 4.26 -33.39
C LYS A 282 37.32 3.45 -33.70
N ILE A 283 36.43 4.00 -34.48
CA ILE A 283 35.31 3.32 -35.13
C ILE A 283 35.68 3.21 -36.63
N ASP A 284 36.57 2.32 -36.97
CA ASP A 284 36.87 1.96 -38.34
C ASP A 284 36.72 0.44 -38.59
N GLY A 285 35.65 -0.14 -38.08
CA GLY A 285 35.28 -1.52 -38.32
C GLY A 285 35.91 -2.57 -37.38
N THR A 286 36.69 -2.17 -36.39
CA THR A 286 37.30 -3.09 -35.43
C THR A 286 37.14 -2.60 -33.99
N TYR A 287 36.57 -3.42 -33.12
CA TYR A 287 36.61 -3.19 -31.70
C TYR A 287 37.71 -4.01 -31.05
N VAL A 288 38.45 -3.35 -30.17
CA VAL A 288 39.39 -4.03 -29.27
C VAL A 288 38.73 -4.03 -27.89
N LEU A 289 38.27 -5.17 -27.43
CA LEU A 289 37.76 -5.36 -26.08
C LEU A 289 38.94 -5.68 -25.17
N ALA A 290 39.09 -4.96 -24.04
CA ALA A 290 40.17 -5.23 -23.13
C ALA A 290 39.78 -6.35 -22.17
N ALA A 291 40.62 -7.29 -22.18
CA ALA A 291 40.65 -8.19 -21.05
C ALA A 291 42.07 -8.38 -20.60
N ASP A 292 42.41 -9.41 -20.08
CA ASP A 292 43.77 -9.74 -19.65
C ASP A 292 44.86 -9.10 -20.52
N PRO A 293 45.84 -8.37 -19.97
CA PRO A 293 46.89 -7.65 -20.74
C PRO A 293 47.73 -8.48 -21.71
N ALA A 294 47.55 -9.79 -21.70
CA ALA A 294 48.33 -10.73 -22.53
C ALA A 294 47.70 -11.05 -23.90
N THR A 295 46.49 -10.67 -24.20
CA THR A 295 45.83 -11.06 -25.47
C THR A 295 44.96 -9.96 -26.06
N THR A 296 45.41 -9.34 -27.11
CA THR A 296 44.65 -8.41 -27.97
C THR A 296 44.03 -9.20 -29.13
N ALA A 297 42.72 -9.27 -29.23
CA ALA A 297 42.03 -9.78 -30.40
C ALA A 297 41.22 -8.64 -31.05
N PHE A 298 41.33 -8.46 -32.35
CA PHE A 298 40.54 -7.52 -33.15
C PHE A 298 39.20 -8.21 -33.51
N LEU A 299 38.11 -7.54 -33.26
CA LEU A 299 36.77 -8.03 -33.57
C LEU A 299 36.19 -7.22 -34.72
N PRO A 300 35.79 -7.85 -35.83
CA PRO A 300 35.04 -7.15 -36.85
C PRO A 300 33.71 -6.71 -36.29
N VAL A 301 33.38 -5.44 -36.48
CA VAL A 301 32.08 -4.87 -36.11
C VAL A 301 31.11 -5.15 -37.24
N GLU A 302 30.03 -5.85 -36.90
CA GLU A 302 28.95 -6.05 -37.86
C GLU A 302 28.08 -4.78 -37.95
N THR A 303 27.91 -4.26 -39.16
CA THR A 303 27.02 -3.13 -39.39
C THR A 303 25.69 -3.66 -39.91
N VAL A 304 24.64 -3.57 -39.12
CA VAL A 304 23.31 -4.01 -39.48
C VAL A 304 22.45 -2.78 -39.78
N GLY A 305 21.88 -2.73 -41.00
CA GLY A 305 21.04 -1.61 -41.41
C GLY A 305 21.75 -0.25 -41.46
N GLY A 306 23.07 -0.22 -41.72
CA GLY A 306 23.86 1.02 -41.77
C GLY A 306 24.20 1.62 -40.40
N ARG A 307 23.96 0.91 -39.32
CA ARG A 307 24.27 1.32 -37.94
C ARG A 307 25.34 0.41 -37.35
N THR A 308 26.35 1.03 -36.75
CA THR A 308 27.42 0.35 -36.04
C THR A 308 26.91 -0.10 -34.69
N LEU A 309 27.11 -1.36 -34.34
CA LEU A 309 26.57 -1.98 -33.11
C LEU A 309 27.67 -2.08 -32.07
N MET A 310 27.31 -1.75 -30.81
CA MET A 310 28.17 -2.00 -29.67
C MET A 310 27.79 -3.33 -28.98
N PRO A 311 28.76 -4.15 -28.56
CA PRO A 311 28.49 -5.38 -27.86
C PRO A 311 27.84 -5.08 -26.50
N ALA A 312 26.92 -5.96 -26.06
CA ALA A 312 26.55 -6.00 -24.67
C ALA A 312 27.76 -6.35 -23.80
N THR A 313 27.80 -5.85 -22.58
CA THR A 313 28.85 -6.15 -21.59
C THR A 313 29.12 -7.65 -21.55
N ALA A 314 30.35 -8.05 -21.83
CA ALA A 314 30.74 -9.46 -21.92
C ALA A 314 30.54 -10.16 -20.57
N THR A 315 29.61 -11.10 -20.52
CA THR A 315 29.58 -12.10 -19.46
C THR A 315 30.69 -13.11 -19.68
N THR A 316 31.33 -13.59 -18.64
CA THR A 316 32.51 -14.47 -18.63
C THR A 316 32.30 -15.86 -19.24
N SER A 317 31.17 -16.14 -19.88
CA SER A 317 30.86 -17.42 -20.54
C SER A 317 30.45 -17.18 -22.00
N PRO A 318 30.88 -18.00 -22.96
CA PRO A 318 30.47 -17.91 -24.35
C PRO A 318 28.94 -18.02 -24.44
N THR A 319 28.30 -17.01 -24.99
CA THR A 319 26.84 -16.94 -25.13
C THR A 319 26.32 -17.58 -26.41
N GLY A 320 27.20 -17.96 -27.30
CA GLY A 320 26.90 -18.61 -28.59
C GLY A 320 27.70 -19.86 -28.86
N PRO A 321 27.39 -20.60 -29.93
CA PRO A 321 28.14 -21.76 -30.30
C PRO A 321 29.58 -21.38 -30.65
N VAL A 322 30.52 -22.21 -30.16
CA VAL A 322 31.94 -22.08 -30.52
C VAL A 322 32.15 -22.74 -31.87
N TYR A 323 32.78 -22.03 -32.79
CA TYR A 323 33.16 -22.56 -34.09
C TYR A 323 34.64 -22.31 -34.35
N THR A 324 35.25 -23.15 -35.20
CA THR A 324 36.69 -23.09 -35.53
C THR A 324 36.86 -22.54 -36.95
N ARG A 325 37.69 -21.50 -37.10
CA ARG A 325 38.11 -20.93 -38.38
C ARG A 325 39.64 -20.78 -38.34
N ASP A 326 40.33 -21.35 -39.32
CA ASP A 326 41.78 -21.32 -39.43
C ASP A 326 42.54 -21.83 -38.18
N GLY A 327 41.97 -22.85 -37.50
CA GLY A 327 42.55 -23.41 -36.29
C GLY A 327 42.32 -22.60 -35.00
N VAL A 328 41.61 -21.49 -35.07
CA VAL A 328 41.28 -20.63 -33.96
C VAL A 328 39.80 -20.78 -33.61
N GLN A 329 39.50 -20.91 -32.32
CA GLN A 329 38.14 -21.01 -31.81
C GLN A 329 37.55 -19.60 -31.62
N TYR A 330 36.33 -19.39 -32.12
CA TYR A 330 35.56 -18.18 -32.01
C TYR A 330 34.16 -18.46 -31.44
N THR A 331 33.58 -17.47 -30.78
CA THR A 331 32.16 -17.42 -30.47
C THR A 331 31.60 -16.08 -30.90
N ARG A 332 30.27 -16.03 -31.10
CA ARG A 332 29.59 -14.75 -31.37
C ARG A 332 28.92 -14.25 -30.09
N LEU A 333 29.21 -13.01 -29.74
CA LEU A 333 28.52 -12.29 -28.68
C LEU A 333 27.45 -11.40 -29.35
N TYR A 334 26.21 -11.61 -28.93
CA TYR A 334 25.08 -10.82 -29.39
C TYR A 334 24.69 -9.77 -28.36
N GLY A 335 24.23 -8.61 -28.81
CA GLY A 335 23.80 -7.54 -27.93
C GLY A 335 23.10 -6.41 -28.67
N THR A 336 22.53 -5.51 -27.92
CA THR A 336 21.89 -4.28 -28.41
C THR A 336 22.28 -3.10 -27.55
N GLN A 337 22.46 -1.92 -28.13
CA GLN A 337 22.69 -0.69 -27.36
C GLN A 337 21.54 -0.39 -26.41
N LEU A 338 20.31 -0.83 -26.74
CA LEU A 338 19.15 -0.75 -25.86
C LEU A 338 19.34 -1.52 -24.54
N GLY A 339 20.01 -2.67 -24.59
CA GLY A 339 20.28 -3.53 -23.42
C GLY A 339 21.66 -3.30 -22.78
N SER A 340 22.45 -2.33 -23.26
CA SER A 340 23.77 -1.96 -22.72
C SER A 340 23.83 -0.47 -22.39
N ASP A 341 24.19 0.37 -23.36
CA ASP A 341 24.44 1.81 -23.15
C ASP A 341 23.19 2.59 -22.68
N PHE A 342 22.02 2.14 -23.13
CA PHE A 342 20.71 2.72 -22.80
C PHE A 342 19.83 1.81 -21.96
N MET A 343 20.43 0.84 -21.25
CA MET A 343 19.66 -0.06 -20.39
C MET A 343 18.90 0.70 -19.30
N GLU A 344 19.47 1.77 -18.79
CA GLU A 344 18.95 2.57 -17.67
C GLU A 344 18.18 3.83 -18.12
N ASP A 345 18.24 4.19 -19.41
CA ASP A 345 17.45 5.28 -19.99
C ASP A 345 16.97 4.98 -21.43
N PRO A 346 16.26 3.85 -21.64
CA PRO A 346 15.93 3.33 -22.97
C PRO A 346 15.13 4.31 -23.83
N VAL A 347 14.23 5.10 -23.24
CA VAL A 347 13.43 6.08 -23.96
C VAL A 347 14.29 7.25 -24.44
N SER A 348 15.27 7.69 -23.65
CA SER A 348 16.28 8.67 -24.08
C SER A 348 17.11 8.13 -25.23
N GLY A 349 17.45 6.82 -25.20
CA GLY A 349 18.11 6.13 -26.30
C GLY A 349 17.33 6.24 -27.61
N VAL A 350 16.02 5.96 -27.60
CA VAL A 350 15.16 6.10 -28.78
C VAL A 350 15.23 7.51 -29.37
N VAL A 351 15.11 8.53 -28.51
CA VAL A 351 15.16 9.94 -28.96
C VAL A 351 16.51 10.30 -29.60
N ARG A 352 17.61 9.73 -29.09
CA ARG A 352 18.96 9.98 -29.62
C ARG A 352 19.17 9.50 -31.07
N PHE A 353 18.40 8.48 -31.47
CA PHE A 353 18.46 7.93 -32.83
C PHE A 353 17.55 8.64 -33.86
N ILE A 354 16.85 9.71 -33.46
CA ILE A 354 16.12 10.56 -34.41
C ILE A 354 17.12 11.15 -35.41
N PRO A 355 16.84 11.11 -36.74
CA PRO A 355 17.74 11.54 -37.77
C PRO A 355 18.28 12.95 -37.58
N ASP A 356 19.52 13.20 -38.07
CA ASP A 356 20.20 14.51 -37.96
C ASP A 356 19.46 15.63 -38.70
N SER A 357 18.68 15.31 -39.74
CA SER A 357 17.77 16.26 -40.39
C SER A 357 16.75 16.91 -39.44
N LEU A 358 16.48 16.27 -38.30
CA LEU A 358 15.56 16.73 -37.26
C LEU A 358 16.29 16.95 -35.91
N SER A 359 17.54 17.40 -35.96
CA SER A 359 18.40 17.61 -34.78
C SER A 359 17.75 18.54 -33.72
N TRP A 360 17.01 19.55 -34.17
CA TRP A 360 16.27 20.44 -33.30
C TRP A 360 15.19 19.68 -32.49
N LEU A 361 14.45 18.76 -33.15
CA LEU A 361 13.43 17.92 -32.49
C LEU A 361 14.08 16.96 -31.51
N ARG A 362 15.20 16.35 -31.89
CA ARG A 362 16.00 15.49 -31.00
C ARG A 362 16.43 16.23 -29.73
N GLY A 363 16.91 17.47 -29.86
CA GLY A 363 17.34 18.30 -28.74
C GLY A 363 16.17 18.63 -27.80
N VAL A 364 15.05 19.08 -28.36
CA VAL A 364 13.85 19.41 -27.56
C VAL A 364 13.28 18.17 -26.86
N LEU A 365 13.10 17.06 -27.60
CA LEU A 365 12.56 15.83 -27.02
C LEU A 365 13.50 15.21 -25.98
N GLY A 366 14.83 15.31 -26.18
CA GLY A 366 15.78 14.79 -25.19
C GLY A 366 15.66 15.46 -23.83
N VAL A 367 15.61 16.78 -23.80
CA VAL A 367 15.39 17.55 -22.56
C VAL A 367 14.00 17.26 -21.96
N TRP A 368 12.98 17.25 -22.82
CA TRP A 368 11.60 17.04 -22.40
C TRP A 368 11.40 15.64 -21.77
N VAL A 369 11.95 14.59 -22.40
CA VAL A 369 11.92 13.21 -21.88
C VAL A 369 12.67 13.13 -20.56
N GLY A 370 13.85 13.75 -20.45
CA GLY A 370 14.60 13.76 -19.19
C GLY A 370 13.80 14.30 -18.01
N ILE A 371 13.11 15.43 -18.22
CA ILE A 371 12.28 16.06 -17.17
C ILE A 371 11.04 15.21 -16.85
N LEU A 372 10.29 14.78 -17.89
CA LEU A 372 9.05 14.05 -17.66
C LEU A 372 9.29 12.65 -17.10
N ALA A 373 10.28 11.92 -17.62
CA ALA A 373 10.64 10.61 -17.09
C ALA A 373 11.08 10.70 -15.62
N ALA A 374 11.94 11.65 -15.27
CA ALA A 374 12.31 11.88 -13.88
C ALA A 374 11.07 12.21 -13.02
N THR A 375 10.16 13.03 -13.51
CA THR A 375 8.95 13.43 -12.79
C THR A 375 8.00 12.25 -12.57
N ILE A 376 7.74 11.43 -13.61
CA ILE A 376 6.83 10.27 -13.47
C ILE A 376 7.43 9.18 -12.58
N LEU A 377 8.75 9.00 -12.58
CA LEU A 377 9.46 8.10 -11.68
C LEU A 377 9.38 8.57 -10.22
N VAL A 378 9.46 9.88 -9.96
CA VAL A 378 9.18 10.46 -8.63
C VAL A 378 7.74 10.20 -8.21
N ILE A 379 6.76 10.31 -9.13
CA ILE A 379 5.36 9.98 -8.87
C ILE A 379 5.19 8.49 -8.56
N ALA A 380 5.85 7.60 -9.31
CA ALA A 380 5.83 6.16 -9.06
C ALA A 380 6.43 5.81 -7.67
N THR A 381 7.57 6.41 -7.33
CA THR A 381 8.18 6.30 -5.99
C THR A 381 7.18 6.71 -4.90
N ASN A 382 6.50 7.84 -5.10
CA ASN A 382 5.47 8.33 -4.16
C ASN A 382 4.26 7.40 -4.09
N ALA A 383 3.81 6.85 -5.23
CA ALA A 383 2.72 5.87 -5.28
C ALA A 383 3.07 4.59 -4.52
N GLY A 384 4.30 4.11 -4.61
CA GLY A 384 4.83 3.01 -3.82
C GLY A 384 4.77 3.29 -2.31
N LEU A 385 5.21 4.48 -1.86
CA LEU A 385 5.15 4.90 -0.45
C LEU A 385 3.70 4.95 0.07
N ILE A 386 2.77 5.47 -0.73
CA ILE A 386 1.35 5.50 -0.40
C ILE A 386 0.80 4.06 -0.35
N GLY A 387 1.12 3.23 -1.34
CA GLY A 387 0.68 1.84 -1.43
C GLY A 387 1.11 1.01 -0.22
N VAL A 388 2.41 0.99 0.10
CA VAL A 388 2.96 0.24 1.23
C VAL A 388 2.39 0.72 2.56
N SER A 389 2.18 2.01 2.72
CA SER A 389 1.65 2.58 3.97
C SER A 389 0.17 2.23 4.19
N ARG A 390 -0.65 2.24 3.14
CA ARG A 390 -2.06 1.82 3.20
C ARG A 390 -2.19 0.32 3.42
N LEU A 391 -1.34 -0.47 2.77
CA LEU A 391 -1.29 -1.92 2.98
C LEU A 391 -0.90 -2.24 4.43
N ALA A 392 0.14 -1.61 4.97
CA ALA A 392 0.56 -1.78 6.36
C ALA A 392 -0.56 -1.37 7.35
N TYR A 393 -1.27 -0.28 7.06
CA TYR A 393 -2.44 0.14 7.84
C TYR A 393 -3.55 -0.92 7.80
N SER A 394 -3.90 -1.44 6.62
CA SER A 394 -4.89 -2.50 6.46
C SER A 394 -4.52 -3.76 7.23
N LEU A 395 -3.25 -4.23 7.11
CA LEU A 395 -2.75 -5.38 7.88
C LEU A 395 -2.80 -5.13 9.40
N GLY A 396 -2.54 -3.88 9.83
CA GLY A 396 -2.65 -3.45 11.22
C GLY A 396 -4.07 -3.49 11.74
N GLN A 397 -5.06 -3.02 10.98
CA GLN A 397 -6.48 -3.08 11.32
C GLN A 397 -6.98 -4.52 11.52
N HIS A 398 -6.45 -5.46 10.72
CA HIS A 398 -6.77 -6.88 10.84
C HIS A 398 -5.89 -7.62 11.86
N ARG A 399 -5.10 -6.89 12.65
CA ARG A 399 -4.21 -7.45 13.68
C ARG A 399 -3.26 -8.52 13.11
N GLN A 400 -2.78 -8.29 11.89
CA GLN A 400 -1.81 -9.16 11.22
C GLN A 400 -0.37 -8.70 11.46
N VAL A 401 -0.17 -7.41 11.73
CA VAL A 401 1.12 -6.81 12.11
C VAL A 401 0.98 -6.02 13.42
N PRO A 402 2.10 -5.72 14.12
CA PRO A 402 2.06 -4.88 15.30
C PRO A 402 1.37 -3.53 15.05
N PRO A 403 0.52 -3.03 15.98
CA PRO A 403 -0.26 -1.81 15.80
C PRO A 403 0.58 -0.57 15.50
N ILE A 404 1.86 -0.59 15.85
CA ILE A 404 2.79 0.51 15.61
C ILE A 404 2.94 0.80 14.10
N LEU A 405 2.94 -0.25 13.24
CA LEU A 405 3.04 -0.09 11.79
C LEU A 405 1.77 0.51 11.18
N GLY A 406 0.61 0.27 11.81
CA GLY A 406 -0.66 0.87 11.40
C GLY A 406 -0.95 2.22 12.07
N ARG A 407 -0.01 2.77 12.86
CA ARG A 407 -0.23 3.99 13.62
C ARG A 407 -0.33 5.21 12.72
N VAL A 408 -1.46 5.92 12.83
CA VAL A 408 -1.75 7.15 12.08
C VAL A 408 -1.36 8.36 12.91
N HIS A 409 -0.80 9.38 12.27
CA HIS A 409 -0.43 10.64 12.94
C HIS A 409 -1.70 11.42 13.32
N PRO A 410 -1.89 11.83 14.60
CA PRO A 410 -3.16 12.40 15.08
C PRO A 410 -3.64 13.63 14.31
N LYS A 411 -2.71 14.53 13.94
CA LYS A 411 -3.05 15.79 13.24
C LYS A 411 -3.03 15.68 11.72
N ARG A 412 -2.22 14.76 11.15
CA ARG A 412 -1.94 14.70 9.70
C ARG A 412 -2.68 13.56 9.02
N LEU A 413 -3.21 12.60 9.79
CA LEU A 413 -3.97 11.43 9.33
C LEU A 413 -3.18 10.53 8.34
N THR A 414 -1.85 10.51 8.46
CA THR A 414 -0.95 9.70 7.64
C THR A 414 -0.36 8.54 8.45
N PRO A 415 -0.20 7.32 7.90
CA PRO A 415 0.44 6.19 8.56
C PRO A 415 1.98 6.35 8.56
N TYR A 416 2.46 7.36 9.29
CA TYR A 416 3.84 7.87 9.23
C TYR A 416 4.90 6.84 9.60
N VAL A 417 4.61 5.91 10.52
CA VAL A 417 5.58 4.87 10.93
C VAL A 417 5.86 3.92 9.78
N ALA A 418 4.83 3.49 9.06
CA ALA A 418 4.99 2.63 7.90
C ALA A 418 5.77 3.34 6.78
N VAL A 419 5.45 4.61 6.50
CA VAL A 419 6.18 5.42 5.49
C VAL A 419 7.68 5.49 5.83
N ILE A 420 8.04 5.76 7.09
CA ILE A 420 9.45 5.86 7.51
C ILE A 420 10.14 4.51 7.42
N VAL A 421 9.56 3.46 8.02
CA VAL A 421 10.18 2.13 8.07
C VAL A 421 10.42 1.58 6.68
N PHE A 422 9.41 1.58 5.81
CA PHE A 422 9.52 1.01 4.47
C PHE A 422 10.29 1.92 3.50
N GLY A 423 10.28 3.24 3.72
CA GLY A 423 11.18 4.16 3.04
C GLY A 423 12.65 3.88 3.35
N ILE A 424 13.00 3.60 4.61
CA ILE A 424 14.36 3.20 5.00
C ILE A 424 14.73 1.85 4.36
N VAL A 425 13.82 0.87 4.35
CA VAL A 425 14.06 -0.43 3.68
C VAL A 425 14.33 -0.22 2.19
N ALA A 426 13.56 0.63 1.52
CA ALA A 426 13.79 0.97 0.10
C ALA A 426 15.15 1.65 -0.12
N CYS A 427 15.59 2.55 0.78
CA CYS A 427 16.93 3.13 0.72
C CYS A 427 18.03 2.07 0.84
N LEU A 428 17.85 1.06 1.70
CA LEU A 428 18.81 -0.05 1.81
C LEU A 428 18.87 -0.92 0.55
N LEU A 429 17.75 -1.11 -0.14
CA LEU A 429 17.69 -1.89 -1.39
C LEU A 429 18.38 -1.19 -2.57
N ILE A 430 18.47 0.14 -2.55
CA ILE A 430 19.17 0.91 -3.59
C ILE A 430 20.71 0.83 -3.48
N ILE A 431 21.26 0.61 -2.27
CA ILE A 431 22.69 0.68 -1.99
C ILE A 431 23.56 -0.17 -2.92
N PRO A 432 23.16 -1.41 -3.33
CA PRO A 432 23.96 -2.20 -4.27
C PRO A 432 24.15 -1.54 -5.64
N GLY A 433 23.32 -0.55 -6.01
CA GLY A 433 23.42 0.14 -7.31
C GLY A 433 23.22 -0.79 -8.51
N SER A 434 22.42 -1.86 -8.35
CA SER A 434 22.23 -2.89 -9.37
C SER A 434 20.79 -2.93 -9.85
N THR A 435 20.59 -2.57 -11.12
CA THR A 435 19.30 -2.64 -11.80
C THR A 435 18.75 -4.07 -11.83
N SER A 436 19.62 -5.04 -12.16
CA SER A 436 19.22 -6.46 -12.23
C SER A 436 18.75 -6.98 -10.88
N PHE A 437 19.46 -6.64 -9.80
CA PHE A 437 19.07 -7.02 -8.44
C PHE A 437 17.67 -6.50 -8.06
N LEU A 438 17.41 -5.22 -8.33
CA LEU A 438 16.10 -4.64 -8.05
C LEU A 438 15.00 -5.30 -8.90
N ALA A 439 15.28 -5.56 -10.18
CA ALA A 439 14.35 -6.23 -11.08
C ALA A 439 14.03 -7.67 -10.60
N ASP A 440 15.03 -8.43 -10.22
CA ASP A 440 14.88 -9.81 -9.73
C ASP A 440 13.99 -9.86 -8.47
N LEU A 441 14.24 -8.97 -7.53
CA LEU A 441 13.48 -8.89 -6.29
C LEU A 441 12.04 -8.42 -6.52
N TYR A 442 11.85 -7.52 -7.49
CA TYR A 442 10.53 -7.03 -7.88
C TYR A 442 9.66 -8.18 -8.43
N ALA A 443 10.19 -8.95 -9.37
CA ALA A 443 9.49 -10.09 -9.95
C ALA A 443 9.09 -11.12 -8.89
N PHE A 444 9.92 -11.37 -7.87
CA PHE A 444 9.63 -12.29 -6.79
C PHE A 444 8.37 -11.90 -6.01
N GLY A 445 8.28 -10.65 -5.55
CA GLY A 445 7.16 -10.15 -4.74
C GLY A 445 5.86 -10.05 -5.53
N ALA A 446 5.92 -9.44 -6.72
CA ALA A 446 4.77 -9.21 -7.58
C ALA A 446 4.11 -10.52 -8.03
N MET A 447 4.88 -11.47 -8.56
CA MET A 447 4.32 -12.72 -9.09
C MET A 447 3.67 -13.57 -8.00
N LEU A 448 4.23 -13.60 -6.81
CA LEU A 448 3.63 -14.30 -5.67
C LEU A 448 2.30 -13.66 -5.25
N SER A 449 2.25 -12.34 -5.19
CA SER A 449 1.04 -11.57 -4.88
C SER A 449 -0.06 -11.75 -5.93
N PHE A 450 0.31 -11.69 -7.23
CA PHE A 450 -0.63 -11.88 -8.33
C PHE A 450 -1.18 -13.29 -8.39
N THR A 451 -0.34 -14.30 -8.16
CA THR A 451 -0.77 -15.70 -8.05
C THR A 451 -1.84 -15.85 -6.96
N ALA A 452 -1.60 -15.26 -5.78
CA ALA A 452 -2.55 -15.29 -4.68
C ALA A 452 -3.88 -14.60 -5.02
N ALA A 453 -3.84 -13.48 -5.75
CA ALA A 453 -5.04 -12.79 -6.24
C ALA A 453 -5.85 -13.65 -7.21
N HIS A 454 -5.20 -14.26 -8.21
CA HIS A 454 -5.85 -15.15 -9.17
C HIS A 454 -6.53 -16.34 -8.50
N ILE A 455 -5.81 -17.05 -7.62
CA ILE A 455 -6.35 -18.19 -6.89
C ILE A 455 -7.54 -17.76 -6.02
N SER A 456 -7.48 -16.57 -5.41
CA SER A 456 -8.57 -16.04 -4.60
C SER A 456 -9.85 -15.82 -5.41
N VAL A 457 -9.74 -15.27 -6.63
CA VAL A 457 -10.91 -15.10 -7.53
C VAL A 457 -11.52 -16.45 -7.86
N VAL A 458 -10.69 -17.45 -8.22
CA VAL A 458 -11.17 -18.81 -8.51
C VAL A 458 -11.89 -19.40 -7.31
N VAL A 459 -11.26 -19.38 -6.13
CA VAL A 459 -11.85 -19.93 -4.88
C VAL A 459 -13.16 -19.24 -4.52
N LEU A 460 -13.23 -17.90 -4.61
CA LEU A 460 -14.45 -17.15 -4.29
C LEU A 460 -15.60 -17.44 -5.26
N ARG A 461 -15.34 -17.80 -6.51
CA ARG A 461 -16.36 -18.24 -7.45
C ARG A 461 -17.02 -19.57 -7.02
N PHE A 462 -16.25 -20.44 -6.33
CA PHE A 462 -16.74 -21.70 -5.78
C PHE A 462 -17.28 -21.60 -4.36
N LYS A 463 -16.67 -20.79 -3.51
CA LYS A 463 -17.03 -20.65 -2.09
C LYS A 463 -18.27 -19.77 -1.88
N GLU A 464 -18.36 -18.67 -2.63
CA GLU A 464 -19.44 -17.69 -2.53
C GLU A 464 -20.02 -17.36 -3.91
N PRO A 465 -20.73 -18.31 -4.56
CA PRO A 465 -21.25 -18.14 -5.92
C PRO A 465 -22.23 -16.98 -6.02
N ASP A 466 -23.03 -16.73 -4.98
CA ASP A 466 -24.10 -15.73 -4.94
C ASP A 466 -23.59 -14.32 -4.58
N LEU A 467 -22.31 -14.17 -4.26
CA LEU A 467 -21.75 -12.86 -3.96
C LEU A 467 -21.88 -11.93 -5.18
N ARG A 468 -22.39 -10.72 -4.95
CA ARG A 468 -22.55 -9.71 -6.01
C ARG A 468 -21.21 -9.38 -6.64
N ARG A 469 -21.11 -9.52 -7.96
CA ARG A 469 -19.93 -9.22 -8.78
C ARG A 469 -20.28 -8.18 -9.83
N PRO A 470 -19.99 -6.89 -9.57
CA PRO A 470 -20.28 -5.82 -10.53
C PRO A 470 -19.54 -5.98 -11.85
N PHE A 471 -18.32 -6.52 -11.79
CA PHE A 471 -17.53 -6.94 -12.93
C PHE A 471 -17.23 -8.44 -12.84
N ARG A 472 -17.27 -9.14 -13.95
CA ARG A 472 -16.91 -10.57 -14.04
C ARG A 472 -15.82 -10.75 -15.07
N THR A 473 -14.77 -11.48 -14.70
CA THR A 473 -13.71 -11.88 -15.63
C THR A 473 -14.34 -12.63 -16.82
N PRO A 474 -14.05 -12.24 -18.07
CA PRO A 474 -14.54 -12.92 -19.26
C PRO A 474 -14.14 -14.41 -19.32
N LEU A 475 -14.75 -15.16 -20.24
CA LEU A 475 -14.47 -16.58 -20.48
C LEU A 475 -14.63 -17.43 -19.21
N SER A 476 -15.87 -17.54 -18.72
CA SER A 476 -16.21 -18.43 -17.61
C SER A 476 -16.90 -19.70 -18.13
N ILE A 477 -16.47 -20.86 -17.66
CA ILE A 477 -17.05 -22.18 -18.02
C ILE A 477 -17.85 -22.72 -16.84
N PRO A 478 -19.07 -23.27 -17.06
CA PRO A 478 -19.82 -23.91 -16.00
C PRO A 478 -19.19 -25.24 -15.58
N VAL A 479 -18.79 -25.36 -14.32
CA VAL A 479 -18.24 -26.56 -13.72
C VAL A 479 -19.01 -26.90 -12.46
N ARG A 480 -19.67 -28.03 -12.39
CA ARG A 480 -20.49 -28.49 -11.25
C ARG A 480 -21.50 -27.43 -10.79
N GLY A 481 -22.17 -26.76 -11.74
CA GLY A 481 -23.16 -25.70 -11.47
C GLY A 481 -22.60 -24.35 -11.04
N LYS A 482 -21.26 -24.16 -11.01
CA LYS A 482 -20.57 -22.92 -10.69
C LYS A 482 -19.75 -22.42 -11.88
N GLN A 483 -19.42 -21.13 -11.88
CA GLN A 483 -18.70 -20.50 -13.01
C GLN A 483 -17.19 -20.46 -12.73
N LEU A 484 -16.40 -21.27 -13.46
CA LEU A 484 -14.93 -21.25 -13.39
C LEU A 484 -14.38 -20.14 -14.28
N PRO A 485 -13.66 -19.13 -13.75
CA PRO A 485 -13.07 -18.05 -14.55
C PRO A 485 -11.77 -18.54 -15.20
N ILE A 486 -11.80 -18.93 -16.46
CA ILE A 486 -10.67 -19.53 -17.18
C ILE A 486 -9.46 -18.60 -17.22
N LEU A 487 -9.66 -17.31 -17.45
CA LEU A 487 -8.55 -16.35 -17.50
C LEU A 487 -7.87 -16.20 -16.14
N SER A 488 -8.60 -16.26 -15.04
CA SER A 488 -7.97 -16.26 -13.70
C SER A 488 -7.20 -17.57 -13.43
N VAL A 489 -7.65 -18.70 -13.97
CA VAL A 489 -6.92 -19.96 -13.89
C VAL A 489 -5.62 -19.88 -14.71
N ILE A 490 -5.69 -19.44 -15.96
CA ILE A 490 -4.51 -19.25 -16.83
C ILE A 490 -3.55 -18.27 -16.20
N GLY A 491 -4.04 -17.13 -15.70
CA GLY A 491 -3.24 -16.12 -15.03
C GLY A 491 -2.55 -16.66 -13.77
N GLY A 492 -3.27 -17.42 -12.95
CA GLY A 492 -2.70 -18.05 -11.75
C GLY A 492 -1.60 -19.06 -12.07
N ILE A 493 -1.81 -19.90 -13.08
CA ILE A 493 -0.76 -20.84 -13.56
C ILE A 493 0.41 -20.06 -14.14
N GLY A 494 0.16 -19.06 -14.98
CA GLY A 494 1.20 -18.25 -15.63
C GLY A 494 2.05 -17.46 -14.62
N THR A 495 1.43 -16.74 -13.69
CA THR A 495 2.16 -15.97 -12.67
C THR A 495 2.93 -16.90 -11.71
N PHE A 496 2.37 -18.05 -11.35
CA PHE A 496 3.08 -19.06 -10.56
C PHE A 496 4.26 -19.66 -11.32
N ALA A 497 4.09 -20.00 -12.61
CA ALA A 497 5.17 -20.49 -13.44
C ALA A 497 6.31 -19.47 -13.58
N VAL A 498 5.98 -18.18 -13.79
CA VAL A 498 6.97 -17.11 -13.79
C VAL A 498 7.67 -17.00 -12.44
N TRP A 499 6.93 -17.08 -11.33
CA TRP A 499 7.54 -17.10 -9.99
C TRP A 499 8.50 -18.27 -9.80
N CYS A 500 8.16 -19.46 -10.28
CA CYS A 500 9.07 -20.62 -10.27
C CYS A 500 10.35 -20.35 -11.09
N VAL A 501 10.23 -19.67 -12.24
CA VAL A 501 11.40 -19.25 -13.04
C VAL A 501 12.25 -18.26 -12.24
N VAL A 502 11.66 -17.25 -11.61
CA VAL A 502 12.37 -16.31 -10.74
C VAL A 502 13.15 -17.06 -9.65
N VAL A 503 12.50 -17.98 -8.94
CA VAL A 503 13.14 -18.78 -7.90
C VAL A 503 14.28 -19.67 -8.45
N ALA A 504 14.15 -20.19 -9.66
CA ALA A 504 15.15 -21.05 -10.28
C ALA A 504 16.37 -20.27 -10.84
N THR A 505 16.14 -19.08 -11.43
CA THR A 505 17.15 -18.40 -12.24
C THR A 505 17.74 -17.14 -11.60
N HIS A 506 17.03 -16.49 -10.66
CA HIS A 506 17.41 -15.21 -10.07
C HIS A 506 17.99 -15.41 -8.66
N ALA A 507 19.28 -15.69 -8.56
CA ALA A 507 19.91 -16.14 -7.30
C ALA A 507 19.83 -15.08 -6.17
N GLU A 508 20.08 -13.81 -6.49
CA GLU A 508 20.08 -12.72 -5.51
C GLU A 508 18.66 -12.34 -5.07
N GLY A 509 17.75 -12.15 -6.02
CA GLY A 509 16.34 -11.88 -5.76
C GLY A 509 15.66 -12.98 -4.98
N ARG A 510 15.96 -14.25 -5.30
CA ARG A 510 15.47 -15.42 -4.57
C ARG A 510 15.89 -15.42 -3.10
N LEU A 511 17.17 -15.19 -2.81
CA LEU A 511 17.68 -15.24 -1.44
C LEU A 511 16.99 -14.18 -0.57
N ILE A 512 16.98 -12.92 -1.02
CA ILE A 512 16.37 -11.81 -0.26
C ILE A 512 14.86 -11.95 -0.21
N GLY A 513 14.23 -12.41 -1.30
CA GLY A 513 12.80 -12.67 -1.33
C GLY A 513 12.35 -13.70 -0.29
N PHE A 514 13.06 -14.82 -0.17
CA PHE A 514 12.78 -15.81 0.88
C PHE A 514 13.08 -15.30 2.28
N ILE A 515 14.19 -14.58 2.49
CA ILE A 515 14.49 -13.95 3.78
C ILE A 515 13.34 -13.01 4.17
N TRP A 516 12.86 -12.18 3.24
CA TRP A 516 11.72 -11.29 3.46
C TRP A 516 10.48 -12.06 3.89
N MET A 517 10.12 -13.12 3.17
CA MET A 517 8.94 -13.93 3.50
C MET A 517 9.07 -14.62 4.87
N ILE A 518 10.25 -15.17 5.18
CA ILE A 518 10.52 -15.82 6.47
C ILE A 518 10.42 -14.81 7.62
N VAL A 519 11.04 -13.64 7.48
CA VAL A 519 10.96 -12.55 8.48
C VAL A 519 9.50 -12.15 8.70
N GLY A 520 8.72 -11.99 7.62
CA GLY A 520 7.29 -11.69 7.72
C GLY A 520 6.52 -12.74 8.51
N VAL A 521 6.70 -14.01 8.17
CA VAL A 521 6.03 -15.13 8.89
C VAL A 521 6.42 -15.14 10.37
N ILE A 522 7.69 -14.91 10.70
CA ILE A 522 8.16 -14.82 12.10
C ILE A 522 7.45 -13.66 12.81
N VAL A 523 7.45 -12.46 12.22
CA VAL A 523 6.77 -11.27 12.79
C VAL A 523 5.30 -11.56 13.02
N TYR A 524 4.61 -12.16 12.06
CA TYR A 524 3.20 -12.52 12.15
C TYR A 524 2.92 -13.51 13.28
N VAL A 525 3.66 -14.63 13.30
CA VAL A 525 3.44 -15.71 14.27
C VAL A 525 3.75 -15.22 15.69
N VAL A 526 4.88 -14.55 15.88
CA VAL A 526 5.28 -14.01 17.18
C VAL A 526 4.25 -13.00 17.67
N TYR A 527 3.88 -12.03 16.83
CA TYR A 527 2.90 -11.01 17.21
C TYR A 527 1.54 -11.62 17.60
N ARG A 528 0.99 -12.52 16.78
CA ARG A 528 -0.33 -13.13 17.04
C ARG A 528 -0.29 -14.03 18.27
N ARG A 529 0.77 -14.80 18.48
CA ARG A 529 0.94 -15.63 19.70
C ARG A 529 1.09 -14.78 20.95
N MET A 530 1.90 -13.72 20.93
CA MET A 530 2.04 -12.82 22.07
C MET A 530 0.73 -12.14 22.49
N LYS A 531 -0.19 -11.93 21.54
CA LYS A 531 -1.51 -11.34 21.78
C LYS A 531 -2.62 -12.38 22.03
N GLY A 532 -2.31 -13.66 22.02
CA GLY A 532 -3.30 -14.74 22.18
C GLY A 532 -4.26 -14.90 21.00
N TYR A 533 -3.90 -14.37 19.81
CA TYR A 533 -4.75 -14.46 18.62
C TYR A 533 -4.51 -15.76 17.86
N SER A 534 -5.60 -16.33 17.31
CA SER A 534 -5.51 -17.49 16.41
C SER A 534 -4.74 -17.11 15.14
N LEU A 535 -3.87 -18.00 14.64
CA LEU A 535 -3.10 -17.77 13.41
C LEU A 535 -3.97 -17.78 12.14
N THR A 536 -5.15 -18.41 12.18
CA THR A 536 -5.96 -18.61 10.98
C THR A 536 -7.34 -17.95 11.06
N LYS A 537 -7.87 -17.71 12.26
CA LYS A 537 -9.22 -17.13 12.40
C LYS A 537 -9.19 -15.63 12.13
N THR A 538 -10.17 -15.17 11.35
CA THR A 538 -10.43 -13.74 11.13
C THR A 538 -10.91 -13.11 12.42
N LEU A 539 -10.30 -12.01 12.82
CA LEU A 539 -10.74 -11.16 13.91
C LEU A 539 -11.59 -10.03 13.33
N GLU A 540 -12.60 -9.60 14.05
CA GLU A 540 -13.41 -8.46 13.63
C GLU A 540 -12.51 -7.24 13.41
N LYS A 541 -12.78 -6.53 12.32
CA LYS A 541 -12.07 -5.29 11.96
C LYS A 541 -12.27 -4.28 13.07
N VAL A 542 -11.21 -3.81 13.68
CA VAL A 542 -11.29 -2.66 14.59
C VAL A 542 -11.52 -1.42 13.73
N VAL A 543 -12.76 -1.18 13.39
CA VAL A 543 -13.15 0.08 12.75
C VAL A 543 -13.17 1.14 13.85
N VAL A 544 -12.02 1.73 14.13
CA VAL A 544 -11.98 3.04 14.78
C VAL A 544 -12.05 4.05 13.65
N PRO A 545 -13.17 4.75 13.46
CA PRO A 545 -13.23 5.80 12.45
C PRO A 545 -12.12 6.82 12.73
N LEU A 546 -11.26 7.07 11.77
CA LEU A 546 -10.16 8.06 11.89
C LEU A 546 -10.64 9.45 12.32
N SER A 547 -11.89 9.78 12.00
CA SER A 547 -12.56 11.02 12.44
C SER A 547 -12.98 11.02 13.90
N MET A 548 -13.20 9.84 14.53
CA MET A 548 -13.49 9.79 15.96
C MET A 548 -12.25 9.93 16.84
N GLN A 549 -11.05 9.62 16.35
CA GLN A 549 -9.80 9.86 17.10
C GLN A 549 -9.37 11.33 17.11
N ALA A 550 -9.90 12.16 16.22
CA ALA A 550 -9.47 13.56 16.08
C ALA A 550 -10.42 14.60 16.71
N ASP A 551 -11.70 14.24 16.95
CA ASP A 551 -12.74 15.21 17.32
C ASP A 551 -13.42 14.94 18.69
N ILE A 552 -13.00 13.96 19.46
CA ILE A 552 -13.55 13.71 20.78
C ILE A 552 -12.55 14.20 21.84
N ASP A 553 -12.26 15.46 21.83
CA ASP A 553 -11.57 16.15 22.93
C ASP A 553 -12.64 16.90 23.72
N TYR A 554 -13.21 16.27 24.76
CA TYR A 554 -14.05 16.95 25.70
C TYR A 554 -13.20 17.46 26.84
N ASP A 555 -13.12 18.78 27.01
CA ASP A 555 -12.45 19.40 28.16
C ASP A 555 -13.32 19.31 29.42
N GLN A 556 -14.66 19.37 29.26
CA GLN A 556 -15.64 19.36 30.35
C GLN A 556 -16.74 18.32 30.11
N ILE A 557 -16.80 17.32 30.97
CA ILE A 557 -17.79 16.22 30.94
C ILE A 557 -18.76 16.40 32.09
N LEU A 558 -20.06 16.51 31.81
CA LEU A 558 -21.12 16.53 32.85
C LEU A 558 -21.73 15.14 33.03
N VAL A 559 -21.68 14.63 34.26
CA VAL A 559 -22.27 13.34 34.62
C VAL A 559 -23.37 13.54 35.66
N PRO A 560 -24.65 13.44 35.27
CA PRO A 560 -25.77 13.40 36.23
C PRO A 560 -25.71 12.11 37.06
N ILE A 561 -25.62 12.25 38.37
CA ILE A 561 -25.42 11.15 39.31
C ILE A 561 -26.66 10.99 40.16
N THR A 562 -27.22 9.76 40.23
CA THR A 562 -28.45 9.46 40.96
C THR A 562 -28.26 8.49 42.14
N GLY A 563 -27.03 7.97 42.32
CA GLY A 563 -26.71 6.98 43.32
C GLY A 563 -27.26 5.57 42.99
N THR A 564 -27.46 5.30 41.71
CA THR A 564 -27.84 3.97 41.24
C THR A 564 -26.64 3.29 40.59
N ARG A 565 -26.65 1.97 40.46
CA ARG A 565 -25.59 1.20 39.82
C ARG A 565 -25.29 1.70 38.37
N ILE A 566 -26.33 2.10 37.64
CA ILE A 566 -26.18 2.66 36.30
C ILE A 566 -25.41 3.99 36.35
N SER A 567 -25.65 4.84 37.35
CA SER A 567 -24.91 6.09 37.50
C SER A 567 -23.45 5.88 37.89
N ASP A 568 -23.15 4.85 38.68
CA ASP A 568 -21.78 4.49 39.05
C ASP A 568 -21.01 3.96 37.82
N GLU A 569 -21.65 3.13 36.98
CA GLU A 569 -21.08 2.67 35.72
C GLU A 569 -20.83 3.83 34.74
N MET A 570 -21.77 4.78 34.66
CA MET A 570 -21.55 6.00 33.84
C MET A 570 -20.36 6.81 34.35
N MET A 571 -20.19 6.91 35.65
CA MET A 571 -19.04 7.60 36.24
C MET A 571 -17.72 6.89 35.91
N VAL A 572 -17.71 5.54 35.94
CA VAL A 572 -16.52 4.77 35.50
C VAL A 572 -16.21 5.01 34.03
N LEU A 573 -17.22 4.98 33.14
CA LEU A 573 -17.04 5.26 31.72
C LEU A 573 -16.55 6.68 31.48
N ALA A 574 -17.11 7.67 32.21
CA ALA A 574 -16.66 9.07 32.13
C ALA A 574 -15.21 9.21 32.59
N CYS A 575 -14.79 8.50 33.65
CA CYS A 575 -13.41 8.51 34.13
C CYS A 575 -12.44 7.86 33.12
N GLN A 576 -12.84 6.77 32.46
CA GLN A 576 -12.04 6.15 31.39
C GLN A 576 -11.83 7.13 30.23
N LEU A 577 -12.90 7.79 29.79
CA LEU A 577 -12.84 8.81 28.74
C LEU A 577 -11.97 10.00 29.14
N ALA A 578 -12.16 10.51 30.36
CA ALA A 578 -11.42 11.64 30.90
C ALA A 578 -9.91 11.33 31.09
N THR A 579 -9.57 10.07 31.43
CA THR A 579 -8.16 9.64 31.60
C THR A 579 -7.41 9.68 30.27
N GLU A 580 -8.06 9.29 29.15
CA GLU A 580 -7.44 9.32 27.83
C GLU A 580 -7.17 10.75 27.35
N LYS A 581 -8.01 11.70 27.73
CA LYS A 581 -8.04 13.06 27.18
C LYS A 581 -7.64 14.16 28.17
N LYS A 582 -7.39 13.82 29.44
CA LYS A 582 -7.12 14.76 30.54
C LYS A 582 -8.26 15.74 30.82
N SER A 583 -9.51 15.31 30.58
CA SER A 583 -10.72 16.09 30.79
C SER A 583 -11.05 16.25 32.27
N ALA A 584 -11.87 17.26 32.61
CA ALA A 584 -12.45 17.39 33.96
C ALA A 584 -13.89 16.86 33.94
N ILE A 585 -14.32 16.27 35.08
CA ILE A 585 -15.67 15.75 35.25
C ILE A 585 -16.42 16.60 36.27
N ASP A 586 -17.58 17.13 35.86
CA ASP A 586 -18.56 17.76 36.73
C ASP A 586 -19.64 16.72 37.10
N GLY A 587 -19.67 16.26 38.36
CA GLY A 587 -20.71 15.38 38.89
C GLY A 587 -21.91 16.17 39.39
N LEU A 588 -23.06 15.99 38.77
CA LEU A 588 -24.28 16.75 39.11
C LEU A 588 -25.30 15.86 39.78
N TYR A 589 -25.66 16.21 41.00
CA TYR A 589 -26.83 15.63 41.69
C TYR A 589 -27.98 16.64 41.71
N VAL A 590 -29.16 16.26 41.22
CA VAL A 590 -30.36 17.13 41.20
C VAL A 590 -31.32 16.66 42.27
N ILE A 591 -31.62 17.55 43.21
CA ILE A 591 -32.69 17.35 44.22
C ILE A 591 -34.01 17.88 43.62
N GLU A 592 -34.94 16.97 43.31
CA GLU A 592 -36.27 17.36 42.84
C GLU A 592 -37.14 17.79 44.01
N VAL A 593 -37.54 19.05 44.05
CA VAL A 593 -38.42 19.63 45.09
C VAL A 593 -39.89 19.46 44.73
N PRO A 594 -40.72 18.79 45.56
CA PRO A 594 -42.12 18.64 45.30
C PRO A 594 -42.86 19.98 45.19
N LEU A 595 -43.94 20.05 44.38
CA LEU A 595 -44.67 21.29 44.07
C LEU A 595 -45.28 21.96 45.30
N ASN A 596 -45.52 21.23 46.39
CA ASN A 596 -46.08 21.75 47.64
C ASN A 596 -45.05 22.40 48.58
N LEU A 597 -43.75 22.40 48.22
CA LEU A 597 -42.69 23.02 49.00
C LEU A 597 -42.03 24.15 48.19
N PRO A 598 -41.53 25.22 48.81
CA PRO A 598 -40.77 26.24 48.13
C PRO A 598 -39.44 25.69 47.64
N LEU A 599 -38.85 26.26 46.57
CA LEU A 599 -37.63 25.78 45.94
C LEU A 599 -36.39 25.84 46.85
N ASP A 600 -36.41 26.72 47.84
CA ASP A 600 -35.38 26.94 48.85
C ASP A 600 -35.64 26.13 50.16
N ALA A 601 -36.60 25.20 50.13
CA ALA A 601 -36.89 24.33 51.27
C ALA A 601 -35.63 23.58 51.76
N ARG A 602 -35.42 23.58 53.08
CA ARG A 602 -34.28 22.87 53.70
C ARG A 602 -34.57 21.37 53.72
N LEU A 603 -34.23 20.69 52.62
CA LEU A 603 -34.35 19.22 52.49
C LEU A 603 -33.08 18.55 53.04
N VAL A 604 -32.95 18.54 54.38
CA VAL A 604 -31.71 18.07 55.08
C VAL A 604 -31.38 16.64 54.72
N ASN A 605 -32.35 15.74 54.70
CA ASN A 605 -32.14 14.29 54.38
C ASN A 605 -31.73 14.11 52.90
N GLU A 606 -32.37 14.79 51.97
CA GLU A 606 -32.05 14.72 50.54
C GLU A 606 -30.66 15.30 50.24
N ARG A 607 -30.27 16.35 50.98
CA ARG A 607 -28.95 16.95 50.84
C ARG A 607 -27.84 16.06 51.38
N ALA A 608 -28.07 15.40 52.53
CA ALA A 608 -27.14 14.42 53.07
C ALA A 608 -26.97 13.21 52.16
N LYS A 609 -28.05 12.76 51.51
CA LYS A 609 -28.00 11.72 50.47
C LYS A 609 -27.22 12.16 49.22
N ALA A 610 -27.43 13.39 48.74
CA ALA A 610 -26.70 13.94 47.62
C ALA A 610 -25.18 14.00 47.90
N ASP A 611 -24.80 14.47 49.08
CA ASP A 611 -23.41 14.58 49.50
C ASP A 611 -22.75 13.19 49.62
N ALA A 612 -23.44 12.18 50.12
CA ALA A 612 -22.93 10.80 50.21
C ALA A 612 -22.71 10.20 48.81
N VAL A 613 -23.65 10.38 47.89
CA VAL A 613 -23.57 9.87 46.52
C VAL A 613 -22.45 10.58 45.72
N LEU A 614 -22.31 11.88 45.86
CA LEU A 614 -21.24 12.64 45.20
C LEU A 614 -19.86 12.30 45.77
N LYS A 615 -19.79 12.03 47.09
CA LYS A 615 -18.55 11.55 47.74
C LYS A 615 -18.13 10.17 47.18
N ALA A 616 -19.08 9.26 46.95
CA ALA A 616 -18.82 7.96 46.33
C ALA A 616 -18.30 8.12 44.87
N ALA A 617 -18.91 9.01 44.11
CA ALA A 617 -18.44 9.32 42.75
C ALA A 617 -17.02 9.94 42.75
N GLY A 618 -16.70 10.77 43.75
CA GLY A 618 -15.35 11.31 43.94
C GLY A 618 -14.30 10.24 44.25
N VAL A 619 -14.68 9.17 44.96
CA VAL A 619 -13.81 8.00 45.19
C VAL A 619 -13.51 7.27 43.88
N ILE A 620 -14.54 7.07 43.04
CA ILE A 620 -14.34 6.50 41.71
C ILE A 620 -13.35 7.37 40.89
N ALA A 621 -13.58 8.69 40.81
CA ALA A 621 -12.72 9.61 40.07
C ALA A 621 -11.26 9.58 40.56
N SER A 622 -11.06 9.47 41.87
CA SER A 622 -9.72 9.43 42.46
C SER A 622 -8.93 8.17 42.07
N GLN A 623 -9.61 7.02 41.88
CA GLN A 623 -8.97 5.79 41.39
C GLN A 623 -8.42 5.95 39.98
N PHE A 624 -9.08 6.75 39.12
CA PHE A 624 -8.67 7.04 37.77
C PHE A 624 -7.75 8.29 37.67
N LYS A 625 -7.49 8.97 38.80
CA LYS A 625 -6.71 10.23 38.87
C LYS A 625 -7.28 11.33 37.99
N VAL A 626 -8.61 11.41 37.88
CA VAL A 626 -9.33 12.41 37.09
C VAL A 626 -9.80 13.55 38.01
N LYS A 627 -9.75 14.79 37.49
CA LYS A 627 -10.27 15.97 38.20
C LYS A 627 -11.80 15.87 38.25
N PHE A 628 -12.36 15.84 39.47
CA PHE A 628 -13.80 15.74 39.72
C PHE A 628 -14.31 16.91 40.56
N THR A 629 -15.40 17.55 40.11
CA THR A 629 -16.05 18.65 40.81
C THR A 629 -17.50 18.27 41.13
N PRO A 630 -17.88 18.12 42.40
CA PRO A 630 -19.25 17.76 42.78
C PRO A 630 -20.16 18.99 42.82
N HIS A 631 -21.39 18.83 42.33
CA HIS A 631 -22.40 19.86 42.31
C HIS A 631 -23.77 19.34 42.75
N VAL A 632 -24.47 20.10 43.64
CA VAL A 632 -25.84 19.81 44.07
C VAL A 632 -26.71 20.96 43.61
N VAL A 633 -27.79 20.68 42.89
CA VAL A 633 -28.77 21.66 42.42
C VAL A 633 -30.17 21.25 42.83
N THR A 634 -30.99 22.22 43.30
CA THR A 634 -32.40 22.01 43.59
C THR A 634 -33.27 22.51 42.43
N ALA A 635 -34.20 21.66 41.96
CA ALA A 635 -35.05 22.00 40.81
C ALA A 635 -36.40 21.29 40.89
N ARG A 636 -37.37 21.74 40.07
CA ARG A 636 -38.68 21.08 39.93
C ARG A 636 -38.63 19.85 39.01
N GLN A 637 -37.70 19.88 38.05
CA GLN A 637 -37.52 18.82 37.05
C GLN A 637 -36.03 18.59 36.81
N ALA A 638 -35.58 17.37 37.00
CA ALA A 638 -34.16 17.01 36.86
C ALA A 638 -33.65 17.23 35.41
N GLY A 639 -34.44 16.88 34.40
CA GLY A 639 -34.03 17.08 33.00
C GLY A 639 -33.73 18.52 32.66
N ARG A 640 -34.56 19.46 33.13
CA ARG A 640 -34.34 20.88 32.91
C ARG A 640 -33.10 21.42 33.61
N ALA A 641 -32.90 21.01 34.86
CA ALA A 641 -31.72 21.37 35.64
C ALA A 641 -30.40 20.86 34.97
N ILE A 642 -30.41 19.66 34.45
CA ILE A 642 -29.24 19.09 33.75
C ILE A 642 -28.91 19.93 32.50
N VAL A 643 -29.90 20.29 31.70
CA VAL A 643 -29.73 21.11 30.51
C VAL A 643 -29.21 22.52 30.85
N GLU A 644 -29.80 23.16 31.88
CA GLU A 644 -29.37 24.47 32.34
C GLU A 644 -27.94 24.46 32.90
N GLU A 645 -27.57 23.46 33.69
CA GLU A 645 -26.22 23.32 34.24
C GLU A 645 -25.18 22.96 33.16
N ALA A 646 -25.54 22.14 32.19
CA ALA A 646 -24.69 21.88 31.03
C ALA A 646 -24.34 23.18 30.25
N GLY A 647 -25.33 24.07 30.07
CA GLY A 647 -25.09 25.36 29.43
C GLY A 647 -24.27 26.33 30.29
N LYS A 648 -24.56 26.45 31.59
CA LYS A 648 -23.81 27.29 32.53
C LYS A 648 -22.33 26.91 32.64
N ARG A 649 -22.05 25.61 32.63
CA ARG A 649 -20.70 25.07 32.80
C ARG A 649 -19.96 24.92 31.48
N ARG A 650 -20.61 25.21 30.36
CA ARG A 650 -20.08 25.01 29.01
C ARG A 650 -19.62 23.56 28.81
N SER A 651 -20.39 22.62 29.36
CA SER A 651 -20.08 21.21 29.19
C SER A 651 -20.19 20.83 27.73
N GLU A 652 -19.22 20.08 27.24
CA GLU A 652 -19.15 19.66 25.83
C GLU A 652 -19.88 18.36 25.60
N VAL A 653 -20.03 17.56 26.67
CA VAL A 653 -20.81 16.31 26.65
C VAL A 653 -21.53 16.06 27.97
N VAL A 654 -22.77 15.58 27.88
CA VAL A 654 -23.54 15.04 29.01
C VAL A 654 -23.59 13.52 28.89
N MET A 655 -23.16 12.81 29.94
CA MET A 655 -23.18 11.35 29.96
C MET A 655 -24.31 10.82 30.81
N LEU A 656 -25.31 10.16 30.20
CA LEU A 656 -26.51 9.65 30.86
C LEU A 656 -26.58 8.12 30.81
N GLY A 657 -26.98 7.49 31.91
CA GLY A 657 -27.34 6.09 31.95
C GLY A 657 -28.86 5.91 32.15
N THR A 658 -29.48 5.02 31.38
CA THR A 658 -30.89 4.69 31.52
C THR A 658 -31.19 3.22 31.17
N SER A 659 -32.31 2.71 31.68
CA SER A 659 -32.82 1.39 31.29
C SER A 659 -33.95 1.54 30.26
N ARG A 660 -34.11 0.54 29.39
CA ARG A 660 -35.20 0.50 28.41
C ARG A 660 -36.55 0.44 29.13
N LYS A 661 -37.40 1.47 28.98
CA LYS A 661 -38.74 1.50 29.55
C LYS A 661 -39.77 1.12 28.47
N ARG A 662 -40.95 0.59 28.91
CA ARG A 662 -42.09 0.43 27.97
C ARG A 662 -42.50 1.80 27.44
N ARG A 663 -42.73 1.88 26.14
CA ARG A 663 -43.17 3.12 25.47
C ARG A 663 -44.53 3.55 26.05
N ILE A 664 -44.56 4.71 26.70
CA ILE A 664 -45.80 5.33 27.22
C ILE A 664 -45.93 6.67 26.49
N GLY A 665 -46.81 6.74 25.52
CA GLY A 665 -46.94 7.90 24.64
C GLY A 665 -45.70 8.09 23.77
N ASN A 666 -45.13 9.32 23.74
CA ASN A 666 -43.93 9.66 23.01
C ASN A 666 -42.60 9.45 23.78
N LEU A 667 -42.69 8.98 25.05
CA LEU A 667 -41.52 8.78 25.90
C LEU A 667 -40.90 7.40 25.67
N THR A 668 -39.60 7.38 25.35
CA THR A 668 -38.87 6.13 25.04
C THR A 668 -37.95 5.72 26.20
N PHE A 669 -37.29 6.68 26.86
CA PHE A 669 -36.27 6.43 27.88
C PHE A 669 -36.67 7.01 29.25
N GLY A 670 -37.76 7.76 29.34
CA GLY A 670 -38.27 8.41 30.54
C GLY A 670 -38.11 9.94 30.49
N LYS A 671 -38.94 10.63 31.30
CA LYS A 671 -39.10 12.09 31.24
C LYS A 671 -37.78 12.86 31.29
N THR A 672 -36.86 12.49 32.16
CA THR A 672 -35.57 13.19 32.34
C THR A 672 -34.66 12.96 31.15
N THR A 673 -34.51 11.73 30.73
CA THR A 673 -33.59 11.37 29.61
C THR A 673 -34.11 11.93 28.28
N ASP A 674 -35.42 11.76 28.00
CA ASP A 674 -36.02 12.28 26.76
C ASP A 674 -35.92 13.80 26.72
N PHE A 675 -36.12 14.50 27.83
CA PHE A 675 -35.96 15.96 27.90
C PHE A 675 -34.53 16.43 27.62
N VAL A 676 -33.52 15.72 28.21
CA VAL A 676 -32.11 16.08 27.96
C VAL A 676 -31.72 15.80 26.52
N LEU A 677 -32.17 14.69 25.92
CA LEU A 677 -31.90 14.36 24.53
C LEU A 677 -32.46 15.42 23.54
N ASP A 678 -33.62 16.00 23.87
CA ASP A 678 -34.28 16.98 23.02
C ASP A 678 -33.71 18.41 23.18
N HIS A 679 -33.16 18.75 24.37
CA HIS A 679 -32.88 20.15 24.75
C HIS A 679 -31.41 20.40 25.13
N ALA A 680 -30.54 19.37 25.19
CA ALA A 680 -29.14 19.57 25.59
C ALA A 680 -28.40 20.52 24.62
N PRO A 681 -27.63 21.50 25.14
CA PRO A 681 -26.86 22.43 24.34
C PRO A 681 -25.55 21.80 23.76
N CYS A 682 -25.22 20.58 24.18
CA CYS A 682 -23.99 19.86 23.84
C CYS A 682 -24.30 18.41 23.45
N GLU A 683 -23.26 17.63 23.16
CA GLU A 683 -23.41 16.22 22.84
C GLU A 683 -23.92 15.40 24.04
N VAL A 684 -24.75 14.38 23.78
CA VAL A 684 -25.28 13.50 24.81
C VAL A 684 -24.86 12.07 24.53
N LEU A 685 -24.11 11.46 25.45
CA LEU A 685 -23.78 10.05 25.43
C LEU A 685 -24.74 9.27 26.33
N LEU A 686 -25.50 8.36 25.72
CA LEU A 686 -26.51 7.56 26.42
C LEU A 686 -26.07 6.11 26.53
N ASN A 687 -25.88 5.61 27.75
CA ASN A 687 -25.75 4.18 28.04
C ASN A 687 -27.11 3.56 28.30
N LEU A 688 -27.54 2.66 27.41
CA LEU A 688 -28.82 1.98 27.49
C LEU A 688 -28.62 0.54 27.96
N VAL A 689 -29.02 0.26 29.21
CA VAL A 689 -28.96 -1.10 29.75
C VAL A 689 -30.24 -1.89 29.45
N PRO A 690 -30.19 -3.24 29.39
CA PRO A 690 -31.34 -4.11 29.20
C PRO A 690 -32.41 -3.87 30.28
N LYS A 691 -33.68 -4.22 29.98
CA LYS A 691 -34.80 -4.02 30.89
C LYS A 691 -34.64 -4.79 32.21
N ASP A 692 -34.02 -5.95 32.15
CA ASP A 692 -33.83 -6.87 33.31
C ASP A 692 -32.49 -6.62 34.02
N TYR A 693 -31.82 -5.51 33.69
CA TYR A 693 -30.57 -5.15 34.36
C TYR A 693 -30.84 -4.73 35.81
N PRO A 694 -30.10 -5.25 36.79
CA PRO A 694 -30.32 -4.92 38.20
C PRO A 694 -30.03 -3.44 38.43
N THR A 695 -31.08 -2.62 38.50
CA THR A 695 -31.00 -1.18 38.78
C THR A 695 -30.88 -0.88 40.25
N GLU A 696 -31.38 -1.79 41.08
CA GLU A 696 -31.30 -1.75 42.54
C GLU A 696 -30.20 -2.72 42.98
N GLY A 697 -29.17 -2.23 43.56
CA GLY A 697 -28.07 -3.00 44.13
C GLY A 697 -27.09 -2.06 44.81
N SER A 698 -26.29 -2.55 45.75
CA SER A 698 -25.40 -1.70 46.53
C SER A 698 -24.59 -0.78 45.66
N SER A 699 -24.92 0.51 45.70
CA SER A 699 -24.07 1.56 45.11
C SER A 699 -22.75 1.61 45.87
N VAL A 700 -21.72 2.18 45.26
CA VAL A 700 -20.44 2.41 45.96
C VAL A 700 -20.67 3.21 47.26
N ALA A 701 -21.71 4.05 47.30
CA ALA A 701 -22.13 4.79 48.50
C ALA A 701 -22.56 3.85 49.63
N GLU A 702 -23.44 2.86 49.36
CA GLU A 702 -23.88 1.88 50.34
C GLU A 702 -22.72 0.99 50.83
N ALA A 703 -21.80 0.63 49.93
CA ALA A 703 -20.61 -0.15 50.29
C ALA A 703 -19.62 0.65 51.18
N LEU A 704 -19.54 1.97 51.01
CA LEU A 704 -18.75 2.83 51.89
C LEU A 704 -19.40 3.06 53.26
N GLU A 705 -20.74 3.19 53.35
CA GLU A 705 -21.47 3.27 54.60
C GLU A 705 -21.31 1.95 55.40
N GLN A 706 -21.44 0.79 54.78
CA GLN A 706 -21.23 -0.52 55.42
C GLN A 706 -19.80 -0.69 55.96
N ARG A 707 -18.77 -0.15 55.26
CA ARG A 707 -17.39 -0.16 55.78
C ARG A 707 -17.14 0.84 56.92
N GLY A 708 -17.87 1.92 56.97
CA GLY A 708 -17.82 2.91 58.07
C GLY A 708 -18.43 2.40 59.38
N GLN A 709 -19.28 1.36 59.33
CA GLN A 709 -19.91 0.70 60.50
C GLN A 709 -19.18 -0.57 60.97
N ALA A 710 -18.10 -1.02 60.31
CA ALA A 710 -17.31 -2.16 60.77
C ALA A 710 -16.33 -1.71 61.88
N PRO A 711 -16.31 -2.40 63.05
CA PRO A 711 -15.37 -2.09 64.12
C PRO A 711 -13.90 -2.29 63.62
N PRO A 712 -12.94 -1.57 64.21
CA PRO A 712 -11.56 -1.64 63.75
C PRO A 712 -11.01 -3.05 63.95
N ALA A 713 -10.49 -3.64 62.87
CA ALA A 713 -9.84 -4.94 62.91
C ALA A 713 -8.62 -4.87 63.86
N THR A 714 -8.73 -5.58 64.98
CA THR A 714 -7.64 -5.79 65.94
C THR A 714 -6.48 -6.50 65.25
N SER A 715 -5.34 -5.87 65.28
CA SER A 715 -4.05 -6.45 64.92
C SER A 715 -3.73 -7.67 65.80
N GLY A 716 -3.78 -8.86 65.22
CA GLY A 716 -3.34 -10.11 65.84
C GLY A 716 -2.26 -10.75 64.95
N GLY A 717 -1.08 -10.86 65.54
CA GLY A 717 0.11 -11.41 64.91
C GLY A 717 0.10 -12.93 64.69
N PRO A 718 1.15 -13.52 64.16
CA PRO A 718 1.13 -14.81 63.51
C PRO A 718 1.31 -16.00 64.45
N ALA A 719 0.61 -17.07 64.24
CA ALA A 719 0.96 -18.39 64.78
C ALA A 719 0.43 -19.56 63.95
N GLY A 720 1.34 -20.34 63.42
CA GLY A 720 1.44 -21.79 63.71
C GLY A 720 0.63 -22.73 62.81
N SER A 721 1.37 -23.37 61.94
CA SER A 721 1.27 -24.77 61.47
C SER A 721 0.24 -25.70 62.09
N SER A 722 -0.52 -26.45 61.33
CA SER A 722 -0.40 -27.93 61.21
C SER A 722 -1.61 -28.55 60.46
N SER A 723 -1.31 -29.25 59.44
CA SER A 723 -1.63 -30.63 59.00
C SER A 723 -3.04 -31.22 59.18
N LYS A 724 -3.44 -31.88 58.09
CA LYS A 724 -4.30 -33.11 57.97
C LYS A 724 -5.83 -32.92 58.09
N ASN A 725 -6.56 -33.08 57.04
CA ASN A 725 -6.96 -34.33 56.35
C ASN A 725 -7.50 -34.00 54.96
#